data_9558d060f678f319fdb048acdcd028c5
#
_entry.id   9558d060f678f319fdb048acdcd028c5
#
_cell.length_a   1.000
_cell.length_b   1.000
_cell.length_c   1.000
_cell.angle_alpha   90.00
_cell.angle_beta   90.00
_cell.angle_gamma   90.00
#
_symmetry.space_group_name_H-M   'P 1'
#
loop_
_entity.id
_entity.type
_entity.pdbx_description
1 polymer ?
#
loop_
_entity_poly.entity_id
_entity_poly.type
_entity_poly.pdbx_seq_one_letter_code
_entity_poly.pdbx_strand_id
1 'polypeptide(L)'
;RAAQRLRGAARAAGLRRRRGVVPGSGVLSSVSRNPNRSRKTMPHYRSRTSTHGRNMAGARALWRATGMKDGDFGKPIIAVVNSFTQFVPGHVHLRDLGALVAREIEAAGGVAKEFNTIAVDDGIAMGHGGMLYSLPSRELIADSVEYMVNAHCADAMVCISNCDKITPGMLMAAMRLNIPVVFVSGGPMEAGKITSPVDGKVIAKLDLVDAMIKAADPNVSDAEAEEVERSACPTCGSCSGMFTANSMNCLTEAIGLALPGNGTIVATHAWRKGLFEQAGRLVVELCRRYYEQDDASVLPRSIATKSAFENAMTLDVAMGGSTNTVLHLLAAAQEAGVDFTMSDIDRISRRVPCLCKAAPATDKYHIEDVHRAGGILGILGELGRADLLDLSCGNVHSGTLGEAINQWDINGGAGEAAQKFFRAAPGGIPTTVAFSQDATFLTLDMDRQTGCIRDKAHAYSQDGGLAVLYGNLAEKGCIVKTAGVDESQWVFTGRARVFESQEDAVEGILGDRVQAGDVVIIRYEGPKGGPGMQEMLYPTSYLKSKGLGKTCALFTDGRFSGGSSGLVIGHASPEAAEGGTIGLVEEGDTIEIDIPNRRIHLAVGDTVLAERRAAMQARGEQAWQPVDRERVVSQAL
;
A
#
# COMPACT_ATOMS: atom_id res chain seq x y z
N ARG A 1 17.81 -12.88 -22.14
CA ARG A 1 19.13 -12.98 -22.84
C ARG A 1 19.79 -11.62 -23.06
N ALA A 2 19.06 -10.51 -23.25
CA ALA A 2 19.63 -9.17 -23.39
C ALA A 2 20.16 -8.62 -22.03
N ALA A 3 19.42 -8.79 -20.95
CA ALA A 3 19.81 -8.36 -19.60
C ALA A 3 21.01 -9.13 -19.03
N GLN A 4 21.18 -10.40 -19.41
CA GLN A 4 22.37 -11.19 -19.03
C GLN A 4 23.63 -10.77 -19.79
N ARG A 5 23.51 -10.23 -21.02
CA ARG A 5 24.67 -9.71 -21.78
C ARG A 5 25.22 -8.41 -21.22
N LEU A 6 24.38 -7.56 -20.64
CA LEU A 6 24.84 -6.30 -20.01
C LEU A 6 25.54 -6.54 -18.66
N ARG A 7 25.18 -7.58 -17.91
CA ARG A 7 25.89 -7.95 -16.66
C ARG A 7 27.26 -8.61 -16.90
N GLY A 8 27.50 -9.20 -18.07
CA GLY A 8 28.79 -9.79 -18.46
C GLY A 8 29.86 -8.75 -18.83
N ALA A 9 29.46 -7.60 -19.37
CA ALA A 9 30.41 -6.56 -19.81
C ALA A 9 31.04 -5.76 -18.65
N ALA A 10 30.39 -5.66 -17.49
CA ALA A 10 30.90 -4.93 -16.33
C ALA A 10 31.97 -5.69 -15.52
N ARG A 11 32.16 -6.99 -15.76
CA ARG A 11 33.19 -7.81 -15.06
C ARG A 11 34.53 -7.91 -15.76
N ALA A 12 34.69 -7.39 -16.97
CA ALA A 12 35.93 -7.54 -17.77
C ALA A 12 36.92 -6.36 -17.65
N ALA A 13 36.59 -5.29 -16.93
CA ALA A 13 37.51 -4.17 -16.69
C ALA A 13 38.20 -4.33 -15.32
N GLY A 14 39.13 -5.27 -15.24
CA GLY A 14 39.96 -5.50 -14.07
C GLY A 14 41.02 -4.42 -13.89
N LEU A 15 40.81 -3.51 -12.95
CA LEU A 15 41.84 -2.61 -12.45
C LEU A 15 42.71 -3.32 -11.41
N ARG A 16 43.93 -3.69 -11.83
CA ARG A 16 44.99 -4.22 -10.96
C ARG A 16 45.42 -3.15 -9.95
N ARG A 17 45.18 -3.36 -8.67
CA ARG A 17 45.86 -2.61 -7.60
C ARG A 17 47.27 -3.13 -7.43
N ARG A 18 48.29 -2.26 -7.69
CA ARG A 18 49.65 -2.49 -7.24
C ARG A 18 49.78 -2.09 -5.77
N ARG A 19 50.23 -3.04 -4.94
CA ARG A 19 50.74 -2.74 -3.59
C ARG A 19 52.17 -2.26 -3.69
N GLY A 20 52.45 -1.10 -3.12
CA GLY A 20 53.83 -0.61 -2.86
C GLY A 20 54.00 -0.39 -1.36
N VAL A 21 55.04 -0.97 -0.82
CA VAL A 21 55.46 -0.92 0.59
C VAL A 21 56.30 0.35 0.82
N VAL A 22 56.08 1.01 1.97
CA VAL A 22 56.83 2.15 2.47
C VAL A 22 57.71 1.72 3.63
N PRO A 23 58.88 2.33 3.85
CA PRO A 23 59.20 2.70 5.22
C PRO A 23 59.70 4.15 5.41
N GLY A 24 59.18 4.75 6.43
CA GLY A 24 59.93 5.40 7.49
C GLY A 24 60.27 6.89 7.42
N SER A 25 59.97 7.48 8.53
CA SER A 25 60.60 8.57 9.31
C SER A 25 59.93 9.97 9.24
N GLY A 26 59.66 10.45 10.45
CA GLY A 26 58.83 11.60 10.76
C GLY A 26 59.52 12.96 10.61
N VAL A 27 58.69 13.98 10.52
CA VAL A 27 58.93 15.35 11.02
C VAL A 27 57.55 15.94 11.38
N LEU A 28 57.44 16.40 12.61
CA LEU A 28 56.35 17.26 13.09
C LEU A 28 56.43 18.61 12.37
N SER A 29 55.43 18.97 11.63
CA SER A 29 55.20 20.35 11.23
C SER A 29 53.73 20.73 11.42
N SER A 30 53.55 21.87 12.06
CA SER A 30 52.34 22.56 12.41
C SER A 30 51.33 22.65 11.27
N VAL A 31 50.18 22.04 11.43
CA VAL A 31 49.04 22.20 10.51
C VAL A 31 48.39 23.55 10.82
N SER A 32 48.63 24.53 9.97
CA SER A 32 47.82 25.74 9.90
C SER A 32 46.40 25.37 9.54
N ARG A 33 45.45 25.72 10.41
CA ARG A 33 44.00 25.59 10.15
C ARG A 33 43.66 26.48 8.94
N ASN A 34 43.40 25.86 7.81
CA ASN A 34 42.87 26.51 6.63
C ASN A 34 41.38 26.83 6.87
N PRO A 35 40.96 28.12 6.88
CA PRO A 35 39.59 28.51 7.15
C PRO A 35 38.71 28.48 5.88
N ASN A 36 38.89 27.53 4.97
CA ASN A 36 37.96 27.28 3.87
C ASN A 36 36.91 26.23 4.31
N ARG A 37 35.97 26.63 5.19
CA ARG A 37 34.66 26.04 5.19
C ARG A 37 34.10 26.22 3.79
N SER A 38 33.96 25.13 3.03
CA SER A 38 33.24 25.11 1.77
C SER A 38 31.88 25.80 2.00
N ARG A 39 31.69 26.98 1.37
CA ARG A 39 30.33 27.53 1.25
C ARG A 39 29.52 26.44 0.61
N LYS A 40 28.55 25.86 1.35
CA LYS A 40 27.51 25.03 0.78
C LYS A 40 26.88 25.88 -0.31
N THR A 41 27.10 25.53 -1.56
CA THR A 41 26.40 26.18 -2.67
C THR A 41 24.98 25.66 -2.60
N MET A 42 23.99 26.58 -2.62
CA MET A 42 22.58 26.23 -2.69
C MET A 42 22.33 25.28 -3.87
N PRO A 43 21.45 24.28 -3.72
CA PRO A 43 21.13 23.38 -4.82
C PRO A 43 20.50 24.17 -5.97
N HIS A 44 20.89 23.87 -7.19
CA HIS A 44 20.28 24.47 -8.38
C HIS A 44 19.15 23.58 -8.88
N TYR A 45 18.12 24.16 -9.48
CA TYR A 45 17.10 23.41 -10.20
C TYR A 45 17.73 22.38 -11.14
N ARG A 46 17.29 21.14 -11.08
CA ARG A 46 17.76 20.03 -11.94
C ARG A 46 17.46 20.32 -13.41
N SER A 47 16.32 20.95 -13.68
CA SER A 47 15.85 21.34 -15.00
C SER A 47 16.81 22.29 -15.73
N ARG A 48 17.70 23.00 -15.01
CA ARG A 48 18.76 23.81 -15.63
C ARG A 48 19.67 23.01 -16.57
N THR A 49 19.81 21.71 -16.34
CA THR A 49 20.57 20.80 -17.20
C THR A 49 20.10 20.85 -18.65
N SER A 50 18.80 20.94 -18.90
CA SER A 50 18.22 20.96 -20.25
C SER A 50 17.68 22.33 -20.68
N THR A 51 17.56 23.29 -19.73
CA THR A 51 16.96 24.61 -19.99
C THR A 51 18.00 25.73 -20.12
N HIS A 52 19.25 25.53 -19.68
CA HIS A 52 20.28 26.58 -19.63
C HIS A 52 21.50 26.23 -20.48
N GLY A 53 22.25 27.30 -20.85
CA GLY A 53 23.50 27.19 -21.62
C GLY A 53 23.29 27.07 -23.13
N ARG A 54 24.24 27.60 -23.90
CA ARG A 54 24.17 27.65 -25.37
C ARG A 54 24.14 26.25 -25.99
N ASN A 55 24.83 25.29 -25.41
CA ASN A 55 24.89 23.89 -25.83
C ASN A 55 23.55 23.16 -25.69
N MET A 56 22.61 23.65 -24.87
CA MET A 56 21.27 23.08 -24.69
C MET A 56 20.21 23.73 -25.60
N ALA A 57 20.63 24.40 -26.67
CA ALA A 57 19.69 25.01 -27.62
C ALA A 57 18.74 23.98 -28.26
N GLY A 58 19.23 22.77 -28.58
CA GLY A 58 18.41 21.67 -29.10
C GLY A 58 17.34 21.22 -28.11
N ALA A 59 17.72 21.01 -26.82
CA ALA A 59 16.77 20.65 -25.77
C ALA A 59 15.70 21.74 -25.58
N ARG A 60 16.10 23.03 -25.56
CA ARG A 60 15.11 24.13 -25.47
C ARG A 60 14.19 24.20 -26.66
N ALA A 61 14.68 23.91 -27.89
CA ALA A 61 13.81 23.84 -29.05
C ALA A 61 12.72 22.78 -28.88
N LEU A 62 13.07 21.60 -28.35
CA LEU A 62 12.10 20.54 -28.04
C LEU A 62 11.15 20.94 -26.90
N TRP A 63 11.65 21.57 -25.83
CA TRP A 63 10.79 22.12 -24.78
C TRP A 63 9.77 23.13 -25.32
N ARG A 64 10.17 23.98 -26.28
CA ARG A 64 9.23 24.89 -26.97
C ARG A 64 8.17 24.13 -27.77
N ALA A 65 8.55 23.05 -28.44
CA ALA A 65 7.61 22.20 -29.16
C ALA A 65 6.59 21.51 -28.23
N THR A 66 6.92 21.36 -26.92
CA THR A 66 5.95 20.91 -25.90
C THR A 66 5.15 22.05 -25.26
N GLY A 67 5.22 23.28 -25.82
CA GLY A 67 4.44 24.43 -25.37
C GLY A 67 5.13 25.40 -24.41
N MET A 68 6.40 25.19 -24.01
CA MET A 68 7.12 26.13 -23.16
C MET A 68 7.41 27.44 -23.91
N LYS A 69 7.19 28.56 -23.23
CA LYS A 69 7.42 29.93 -23.72
C LYS A 69 8.74 30.51 -23.17
N ASP A 70 9.16 31.64 -23.67
CA ASP A 70 10.40 32.30 -23.21
C ASP A 70 10.41 32.57 -21.71
N GLY A 71 9.29 33.00 -21.14
CA GLY A 71 9.15 33.27 -19.71
C GLY A 71 9.10 32.04 -18.81
N ASP A 72 9.12 30.82 -19.37
CA ASP A 72 9.09 29.58 -18.59
C ASP A 72 10.50 29.03 -18.32
N PHE A 73 11.47 29.42 -19.14
CA PHE A 73 12.86 29.02 -18.92
C PHE A 73 13.43 29.71 -17.67
N GLY A 74 13.76 28.92 -16.67
CA GLY A 74 14.21 29.39 -15.35
C GLY A 74 13.23 29.13 -14.22
N LYS A 75 11.97 28.82 -14.53
CA LYS A 75 11.02 28.30 -13.56
C LYS A 75 11.29 26.81 -13.28
N PRO A 76 10.90 26.28 -12.10
CA PRO A 76 10.99 24.85 -11.82
C PRO A 76 10.06 24.05 -12.74
N ILE A 77 10.54 22.92 -13.25
CA ILE A 77 9.73 21.96 -13.99
C ILE A 77 9.21 20.90 -13.01
N ILE A 78 7.89 20.85 -12.85
CA ILE A 78 7.20 19.95 -11.95
C ILE A 78 6.57 18.80 -12.76
N ALA A 79 6.94 17.57 -12.44
CA ALA A 79 6.32 16.40 -13.02
C ALA A 79 4.93 16.16 -12.39
N VAL A 80 3.88 16.07 -13.22
CA VAL A 80 2.57 15.56 -12.80
C VAL A 80 2.55 14.07 -13.18
N VAL A 81 2.81 13.23 -12.18
CA VAL A 81 2.87 11.78 -12.34
C VAL A 81 1.46 11.25 -12.13
N ASN A 82 0.73 11.06 -13.23
CA ASN A 82 -0.64 10.56 -13.24
C ASN A 82 -0.67 9.04 -13.52
N SER A 83 -1.81 8.41 -13.31
CA SER A 83 -2.04 6.99 -13.56
C SER A 83 -3.42 6.73 -14.19
N PHE A 84 -3.92 7.68 -14.98
CA PHE A 84 -5.18 7.55 -15.69
C PHE A 84 -5.20 6.31 -16.59
N THR A 85 -6.29 5.56 -16.50
CA THR A 85 -6.66 4.48 -17.42
C THR A 85 -8.16 4.24 -17.38
N GLN A 86 -8.72 3.68 -18.46
CA GLN A 86 -10.12 3.25 -18.50
C GLN A 86 -10.34 1.83 -17.98
N PHE A 87 -9.28 1.09 -17.67
CA PHE A 87 -9.35 -0.29 -17.18
C PHE A 87 -9.58 -0.39 -15.65
N VAL A 88 -9.44 0.70 -14.91
CA VAL A 88 -9.43 0.68 -13.43
C VAL A 88 -10.47 1.66 -12.89
N PRO A 89 -11.51 1.22 -12.14
CA PRO A 89 -12.54 2.10 -11.59
C PRO A 89 -11.96 3.24 -10.76
N GLY A 90 -10.88 2.97 -10.03
CA GLY A 90 -10.14 3.97 -9.25
C GLY A 90 -9.40 5.02 -10.08
N HIS A 91 -9.28 4.84 -11.40
CA HIS A 91 -8.43 5.67 -12.27
C HIS A 91 -9.17 6.30 -13.46
N VAL A 92 -10.40 5.88 -13.76
CA VAL A 92 -11.17 6.39 -14.92
C VAL A 92 -11.39 7.90 -14.90
N HIS A 93 -11.46 8.49 -13.71
CA HIS A 93 -11.68 9.92 -13.48
C HIS A 93 -10.39 10.76 -13.41
N LEU A 94 -9.20 10.13 -13.41
CA LEU A 94 -7.94 10.85 -13.19
C LEU A 94 -7.47 11.68 -14.38
N ARG A 95 -8.02 11.48 -15.58
CA ARG A 95 -7.62 12.20 -16.80
C ARG A 95 -7.60 13.71 -16.60
N ASP A 96 -8.69 14.28 -16.10
CA ASP A 96 -8.86 15.73 -15.97
C ASP A 96 -8.22 16.28 -14.70
N LEU A 97 -7.87 15.40 -13.75
CA LEU A 97 -7.25 15.79 -12.48
C LEU A 97 -5.78 16.18 -12.65
N GLY A 98 -5.07 15.55 -13.59
CA GLY A 98 -3.72 15.98 -13.98
C GLY A 98 -3.74 17.39 -14.53
N ALA A 99 -4.68 17.72 -15.39
CA ALA A 99 -4.86 19.08 -15.94
C ALA A 99 -5.24 20.10 -14.86
N LEU A 100 -6.02 19.71 -13.84
CA LEU A 100 -6.34 20.57 -12.69
C LEU A 100 -5.06 20.91 -11.90
N VAL A 101 -4.26 19.89 -11.52
CA VAL A 101 -2.98 20.07 -10.81
C VAL A 101 -2.01 20.92 -11.64
N ALA A 102 -1.93 20.68 -12.96
CA ALA A 102 -1.06 21.44 -13.85
C ALA A 102 -1.39 22.94 -13.84
N ARG A 103 -2.67 23.31 -13.89
CA ARG A 103 -3.10 24.73 -13.79
C ARG A 103 -2.67 25.38 -12.49
N GLU A 104 -2.77 24.66 -11.36
CA GLU A 104 -2.37 25.20 -10.05
C GLU A 104 -0.85 25.36 -9.94
N ILE A 105 -0.09 24.42 -10.50
CA ILE A 105 1.38 24.51 -10.59
C ILE A 105 1.78 25.77 -11.41
N GLU A 106 1.15 25.96 -12.57
CA GLU A 106 1.43 27.11 -13.44
C GLU A 106 1.03 28.44 -12.77
N ALA A 107 -0.12 28.49 -12.10
CA ALA A 107 -0.56 29.65 -11.32
C ALA A 107 0.39 29.96 -10.17
N ALA A 108 0.97 28.95 -9.53
CA ALA A 108 1.98 29.10 -8.49
C ALA A 108 3.39 29.47 -9.04
N GLY A 109 3.57 29.50 -10.38
CA GLY A 109 4.80 29.93 -11.05
C GLY A 109 5.77 28.80 -11.36
N GLY A 110 5.33 27.55 -11.39
CA GLY A 110 6.05 26.40 -11.94
C GLY A 110 5.73 26.16 -13.42
N VAL A 111 6.33 25.13 -14.00
CA VAL A 111 6.02 24.58 -15.32
C VAL A 111 5.59 23.14 -15.13
N ALA A 112 4.32 22.83 -15.41
CA ALA A 112 3.80 21.47 -15.26
C ALA A 112 4.11 20.63 -16.51
N LYS A 113 4.53 19.39 -16.30
CA LYS A 113 4.68 18.37 -17.36
C LYS A 113 4.07 17.05 -16.88
N GLU A 114 2.97 16.66 -17.50
CA GLU A 114 2.23 15.46 -17.15
C GLU A 114 2.69 14.25 -17.98
N PHE A 115 2.72 13.09 -17.30
CA PHE A 115 2.78 11.77 -17.95
C PHE A 115 2.02 10.75 -17.11
N ASN A 116 1.64 9.62 -17.73
CA ASN A 116 0.93 8.54 -17.05
C ASN A 116 1.83 7.31 -16.88
N THR A 117 1.72 6.67 -15.71
CA THR A 117 2.17 5.28 -15.53
C THR A 117 1.07 4.32 -15.96
N ILE A 118 1.40 3.02 -16.03
CA ILE A 118 0.40 1.96 -16.11
C ILE A 118 -0.35 1.83 -14.76
N ALA A 119 -1.54 1.26 -14.83
CA ALA A 119 -2.28 0.81 -13.66
C ALA A 119 -2.98 -0.52 -13.98
N VAL A 120 -2.76 -1.53 -13.14
CA VAL A 120 -3.46 -2.82 -13.18
C VAL A 120 -4.51 -2.82 -12.09
N ASP A 121 -5.74 -3.27 -12.41
CA ASP A 121 -6.81 -3.43 -11.45
C ASP A 121 -6.74 -4.80 -10.79
N ASP A 122 -6.49 -4.83 -9.49
CA ASP A 122 -6.41 -6.09 -8.74
C ASP A 122 -7.77 -6.79 -8.66
N GLY A 123 -8.87 -6.04 -8.56
CA GLY A 123 -10.23 -6.59 -8.50
C GLY A 123 -10.63 -7.31 -9.80
N ILE A 124 -10.39 -6.66 -10.95
CA ILE A 124 -10.68 -7.25 -12.27
C ILE A 124 -9.73 -8.41 -12.60
N ALA A 125 -8.47 -8.32 -12.16
CA ALA A 125 -7.46 -9.36 -12.38
C ALA A 125 -7.61 -10.56 -11.42
N MET A 126 -8.41 -10.44 -10.36
CA MET A 126 -8.54 -11.43 -9.30
C MET A 126 -9.11 -12.76 -9.82
N GLY A 127 -8.53 -13.89 -9.36
CA GLY A 127 -9.03 -15.22 -9.65
C GLY A 127 -8.66 -15.79 -11.03
N HIS A 128 -7.81 -15.10 -11.80
CA HIS A 128 -7.29 -15.61 -13.08
C HIS A 128 -5.86 -15.13 -13.33
N GLY A 129 -5.24 -15.59 -14.43
CA GLY A 129 -3.84 -15.32 -14.77
C GLY A 129 -3.45 -13.83 -14.87
N GLY A 130 -4.42 -12.91 -14.98
CA GLY A 130 -4.20 -11.46 -14.93
C GLY A 130 -3.57 -11.01 -13.61
N MET A 131 -3.85 -11.71 -12.51
CA MET A 131 -3.32 -11.36 -11.19
C MET A 131 -1.81 -11.53 -11.06
N LEU A 132 -1.18 -12.34 -11.90
CA LEU A 132 0.28 -12.51 -11.97
C LEU A 132 1.00 -11.22 -12.39
N TYR A 133 0.32 -10.28 -13.01
CA TYR A 133 0.87 -8.99 -13.45
C TYR A 133 0.75 -7.87 -12.40
N SER A 134 -0.10 -8.06 -11.38
CA SER A 134 -0.40 -7.01 -10.39
C SER A 134 0.83 -6.59 -9.58
N LEU A 135 1.41 -7.46 -8.77
CA LEU A 135 2.54 -7.09 -7.91
C LEU A 135 3.77 -6.63 -8.71
N PRO A 136 4.17 -7.28 -9.81
CA PRO A 136 5.28 -6.80 -10.63
C PRO A 136 5.07 -5.42 -11.25
N SER A 137 3.81 -5.01 -11.49
CA SER A 137 3.51 -3.67 -12.00
C SER A 137 3.98 -2.57 -11.05
N ARG A 138 4.07 -2.83 -9.73
CA ARG A 138 4.61 -1.88 -8.75
C ARG A 138 6.05 -1.46 -9.09
N GLU A 139 6.89 -2.43 -9.44
CA GLU A 139 8.29 -2.16 -9.83
C GLU A 139 8.34 -1.39 -11.16
N LEU A 140 7.54 -1.80 -12.14
CA LEU A 140 7.46 -1.11 -13.44
C LEU A 140 7.00 0.34 -13.28
N ILE A 141 6.05 0.60 -12.38
CA ILE A 141 5.59 1.95 -12.07
C ILE A 141 6.75 2.76 -11.47
N ALA A 142 7.44 2.22 -10.46
CA ALA A 142 8.58 2.88 -9.83
C ALA A 142 9.68 3.20 -10.85
N ASP A 143 10.04 2.24 -11.68
CA ASP A 143 11.04 2.40 -12.73
C ASP A 143 10.61 3.44 -13.77
N SER A 144 9.36 3.40 -14.25
CA SER A 144 8.87 4.35 -15.26
C SER A 144 8.90 5.79 -14.77
N VAL A 145 8.51 6.02 -13.50
CA VAL A 145 8.55 7.35 -12.88
C VAL A 145 9.99 7.83 -12.73
N GLU A 146 10.88 6.98 -12.24
CA GLU A 146 12.31 7.29 -12.11
C GLU A 146 12.92 7.66 -13.47
N TYR A 147 12.66 6.86 -14.53
CA TYR A 147 13.16 7.14 -15.88
C TYR A 147 12.67 8.49 -16.41
N MET A 148 11.36 8.74 -16.33
CA MET A 148 10.79 9.99 -16.85
C MET A 148 11.34 11.22 -16.13
N VAL A 149 11.36 11.19 -14.80
CA VAL A 149 11.80 12.32 -13.97
C VAL A 149 13.30 12.58 -14.10
N ASN A 150 14.12 11.52 -14.12
CA ASN A 150 15.57 11.66 -14.25
C ASN A 150 15.99 12.06 -15.66
N ALA A 151 15.43 11.45 -16.70
CA ALA A 151 15.78 11.76 -18.09
C ALA A 151 15.44 13.22 -18.46
N HIS A 152 14.34 13.75 -17.93
CA HIS A 152 13.89 15.12 -18.21
C HIS A 152 14.29 16.13 -17.11
N CYS A 153 14.98 15.68 -16.06
CA CYS A 153 15.48 16.49 -14.97
C CYS A 153 14.39 17.35 -14.29
N ALA A 154 13.22 16.78 -14.02
CA ALA A 154 12.19 17.50 -13.28
C ALA A 154 12.66 17.83 -11.85
N ASP A 155 12.21 18.97 -11.32
CA ASP A 155 12.68 19.51 -10.04
C ASP A 155 11.88 19.01 -8.84
N ALA A 156 10.60 18.72 -9.07
CA ALA A 156 9.67 18.17 -8.07
C ALA A 156 8.57 17.39 -8.77
N MET A 157 7.71 16.71 -8.02
CA MET A 157 6.59 15.96 -8.60
C MET A 157 5.34 15.96 -7.74
N VAL A 158 4.16 15.88 -8.38
CA VAL A 158 2.89 15.50 -7.76
C VAL A 158 2.55 14.11 -8.23
N CYS A 159 2.27 13.21 -7.29
CA CYS A 159 1.86 11.82 -7.57
C CYS A 159 0.34 11.70 -7.47
N ILE A 160 -0.35 11.46 -8.59
CA ILE A 160 -1.78 11.19 -8.67
C ILE A 160 -1.96 9.68 -8.81
N SER A 161 -2.14 9.02 -7.69
CA SER A 161 -2.31 7.57 -7.58
C SER A 161 -3.69 7.22 -7.04
N ASN A 162 -4.06 5.95 -7.02
CA ASN A 162 -5.25 5.52 -6.28
C ASN A 162 -5.25 4.04 -5.88
N CYS A 163 -5.03 3.10 -6.82
CA CYS A 163 -5.14 1.66 -6.57
C CYS A 163 -3.86 1.01 -6.04
N ASP A 164 -3.97 -0.27 -5.75
CA ASP A 164 -3.13 -1.13 -4.90
C ASP A 164 -1.63 -1.03 -5.13
N LYS A 165 -1.17 -1.11 -6.38
CA LYS A 165 0.25 -1.16 -6.74
C LYS A 165 0.80 0.19 -7.18
N ILE A 166 -0.12 1.13 -7.53
CA ILE A 166 0.25 2.42 -8.08
C ILE A 166 0.79 3.33 -6.98
N THR A 167 0.06 3.46 -5.87
CA THR A 167 0.51 4.27 -4.73
C THR A 167 1.87 3.80 -4.19
N PRO A 168 2.09 2.51 -3.89
CA PRO A 168 3.42 2.08 -3.42
C PRO A 168 4.49 2.17 -4.50
N GLY A 169 4.18 1.95 -5.80
CA GLY A 169 5.14 2.14 -6.89
C GLY A 169 5.64 3.58 -7.00
N MET A 170 4.72 4.56 -6.94
CA MET A 170 5.07 5.97 -6.92
C MET A 170 5.83 6.36 -5.63
N LEU A 171 5.48 5.75 -4.46
CA LEU A 171 6.20 5.97 -3.21
C LEU A 171 7.65 5.48 -3.29
N MET A 172 7.89 4.30 -3.86
CA MET A 172 9.24 3.79 -4.13
C MET A 172 10.02 4.75 -5.04
N ALA A 173 9.41 5.23 -6.12
CA ALA A 173 10.04 6.23 -7.01
C ALA A 173 10.36 7.54 -6.27
N ALA A 174 9.47 8.01 -5.39
CA ALA A 174 9.71 9.20 -4.58
C ALA A 174 10.93 9.02 -3.67
N MET A 175 11.08 7.84 -3.07
CA MET A 175 12.26 7.52 -2.25
C MET A 175 13.54 7.45 -3.06
N ARG A 176 13.52 6.86 -4.27
CA ARG A 176 14.69 6.81 -5.18
C ARG A 176 15.13 8.19 -5.63
N LEU A 177 14.20 9.00 -6.10
CA LEU A 177 14.44 10.32 -6.66
C LEU A 177 14.85 11.36 -5.62
N ASN A 178 14.27 11.30 -4.44
CA ASN A 178 14.49 12.23 -3.33
C ASN A 178 14.43 13.71 -3.73
N ILE A 179 13.39 14.08 -4.48
CA ILE A 179 13.03 15.46 -4.83
C ILE A 179 11.70 15.81 -4.16
N PRO A 180 11.36 17.10 -3.96
CA PRO A 180 10.09 17.48 -3.33
C PRO A 180 8.89 16.81 -4.00
N VAL A 181 7.99 16.23 -3.20
CA VAL A 181 6.83 15.48 -3.68
C VAL A 181 5.59 15.73 -2.83
N VAL A 182 4.42 15.72 -3.47
CA VAL A 182 3.12 15.68 -2.81
C VAL A 182 2.29 14.56 -3.42
N PHE A 183 1.70 13.71 -2.57
CA PHE A 183 0.74 12.69 -3.00
C PHE A 183 -0.68 13.21 -2.90
N VAL A 184 -1.47 12.97 -3.93
CA VAL A 184 -2.91 13.20 -3.96
C VAL A 184 -3.59 12.04 -4.68
N SER A 185 -4.37 11.25 -3.94
CA SER A 185 -5.04 10.08 -4.52
C SER A 185 -6.37 10.45 -5.20
N GLY A 186 -6.81 9.60 -6.13
CA GLY A 186 -8.12 9.73 -6.77
C GLY A 186 -9.30 9.61 -5.80
N GLY A 187 -9.10 8.99 -4.65
CA GLY A 187 -10.08 8.80 -3.58
C GLY A 187 -10.83 7.48 -3.64
N PRO A 188 -11.42 7.05 -2.52
CA PRO A 188 -12.24 5.86 -2.44
C PRO A 188 -13.59 6.05 -3.16
N MET A 189 -14.18 4.96 -3.65
CA MET A 189 -15.56 4.95 -4.10
C MET A 189 -16.51 5.00 -2.91
N GLU A 190 -17.76 5.34 -3.18
CA GLU A 190 -18.85 5.21 -2.21
C GLU A 190 -19.16 3.72 -1.97
N ALA A 191 -19.62 3.38 -0.77
CA ALA A 191 -20.12 2.03 -0.49
C ALA A 191 -21.36 1.74 -1.34
N GLY A 192 -21.46 0.52 -1.86
CA GLY A 192 -22.66 0.04 -2.52
C GLY A 192 -23.84 0.02 -1.55
N LYS A 193 -25.06 0.17 -2.06
CA LYS A 193 -26.28 0.20 -1.23
C LYS A 193 -27.42 -0.53 -1.92
N ILE A 194 -28.08 -1.40 -1.17
CA ILE A 194 -29.41 -1.90 -1.52
C ILE A 194 -30.43 -1.16 -0.67
N THR A 195 -31.46 -0.63 -1.29
CA THR A 195 -32.53 0.11 -0.62
C THR A 195 -33.83 -0.68 -0.66
N SER A 196 -34.58 -0.63 0.45
CA SER A 196 -35.90 -1.21 0.52
C SER A 196 -36.85 -0.55 -0.49
N PRO A 197 -37.53 -1.31 -1.34
CA PRO A 197 -38.50 -0.75 -2.28
C PRO A 197 -39.76 -0.21 -1.60
N VAL A 198 -39.96 -0.50 -0.32
CA VAL A 198 -41.14 -0.11 0.45
C VAL A 198 -40.97 1.28 1.06
N ASP A 199 -39.83 1.59 1.66
CA ASP A 199 -39.62 2.82 2.42
C ASP A 199 -38.35 3.58 2.02
N GLY A 200 -37.60 3.10 1.02
CA GLY A 200 -36.38 3.71 0.52
C GLY A 200 -35.20 3.68 1.49
N LYS A 201 -35.30 2.97 2.61
CA LYS A 201 -34.18 2.86 3.56
C LYS A 201 -33.11 1.92 3.05
N VAL A 202 -31.85 2.24 3.34
CA VAL A 202 -30.72 1.36 3.09
C VAL A 202 -30.85 0.13 3.98
N ILE A 203 -30.97 -1.04 3.35
CA ILE A 203 -31.08 -2.34 4.02
C ILE A 203 -29.78 -3.13 4.01
N ALA A 204 -28.86 -2.81 3.08
CA ALA A 204 -27.50 -3.35 3.06
C ALA A 204 -26.52 -2.30 2.51
N LYS A 205 -25.32 -2.27 3.08
CA LYS A 205 -24.13 -1.66 2.47
C LYS A 205 -23.30 -2.80 1.89
N LEU A 206 -22.67 -2.56 0.74
CA LEU A 206 -22.00 -3.57 -0.06
C LEU A 206 -20.63 -3.09 -0.52
N ASP A 207 -19.77 -4.06 -0.81
CA ASP A 207 -18.52 -3.88 -1.52
C ASP A 207 -18.27 -5.01 -2.53
N LEU A 208 -17.10 -5.00 -3.20
CA LEU A 208 -16.70 -6.02 -4.17
C LEU A 208 -16.78 -7.46 -3.60
N VAL A 209 -16.43 -7.63 -2.33
CA VAL A 209 -16.37 -8.97 -1.70
C VAL A 209 -17.77 -9.55 -1.52
N ASP A 210 -18.76 -8.69 -1.24
CA ASP A 210 -20.17 -9.13 -1.13
C ASP A 210 -20.69 -9.69 -2.44
N ALA A 211 -20.32 -9.06 -3.58
CA ALA A 211 -20.69 -9.59 -4.90
C ALA A 211 -20.06 -10.97 -5.14
N MET A 212 -18.79 -11.16 -4.78
CA MET A 212 -18.11 -12.46 -4.93
C MET A 212 -18.72 -13.56 -4.05
N ILE A 213 -19.04 -13.23 -2.80
CA ILE A 213 -19.66 -14.19 -1.86
C ILE A 213 -21.06 -14.59 -2.34
N LYS A 214 -21.86 -13.60 -2.76
CA LYS A 214 -23.22 -13.85 -3.23
C LYS A 214 -23.26 -14.66 -4.51
N ALA A 215 -22.38 -14.38 -5.46
CA ALA A 215 -22.27 -15.14 -6.70
C ALA A 215 -21.89 -16.62 -6.49
N ALA A 216 -21.19 -16.94 -5.40
CA ALA A 216 -20.76 -18.30 -5.08
C ALA A 216 -21.70 -19.06 -4.14
N ASP A 217 -22.73 -18.40 -3.58
CA ASP A 217 -23.67 -19.04 -2.66
C ASP A 217 -24.79 -19.78 -3.45
N PRO A 218 -24.84 -21.11 -3.38
CA PRO A 218 -25.84 -21.89 -4.12
C PRO A 218 -27.31 -21.66 -3.67
N ASN A 219 -27.51 -20.96 -2.54
CA ASN A 219 -28.84 -20.63 -2.03
C ASN A 219 -29.34 -19.26 -2.51
N VAL A 220 -28.49 -18.49 -3.17
CA VAL A 220 -28.80 -17.16 -3.73
C VAL A 220 -29.26 -17.33 -5.18
N SER A 221 -30.36 -16.71 -5.55
CA SER A 221 -30.86 -16.73 -6.92
C SER A 221 -30.01 -15.85 -7.83
N ASP A 222 -29.97 -16.15 -9.14
CA ASP A 222 -29.26 -15.32 -10.14
C ASP A 222 -29.71 -13.86 -10.10
N ALA A 223 -31.01 -13.61 -9.85
CA ALA A 223 -31.54 -12.25 -9.77
C ALA A 223 -31.02 -11.47 -8.56
N GLU A 224 -30.87 -12.13 -7.39
CA GLU A 224 -30.28 -11.51 -6.21
C GLU A 224 -28.78 -11.28 -6.38
N ALA A 225 -28.05 -12.22 -6.97
CA ALA A 225 -26.64 -12.07 -7.28
C ALA A 225 -26.41 -10.88 -8.24
N GLU A 226 -27.23 -10.75 -9.29
CA GLU A 226 -27.18 -9.64 -10.24
C GLU A 226 -27.53 -8.28 -9.59
N GLU A 227 -28.46 -8.22 -8.65
CA GLU A 227 -28.76 -7.00 -7.89
C GLU A 227 -27.56 -6.55 -7.06
N VAL A 228 -26.88 -7.48 -6.37
CA VAL A 228 -25.67 -7.19 -5.60
C VAL A 228 -24.54 -6.74 -6.52
N GLU A 229 -24.30 -7.44 -7.64
CA GLU A 229 -23.29 -7.08 -8.64
C GLU A 229 -23.46 -5.63 -9.13
N ARG A 230 -24.67 -5.25 -9.49
CA ARG A 230 -24.99 -3.88 -9.98
C ARG A 230 -24.84 -2.81 -8.91
N SER A 231 -24.94 -3.19 -7.64
CA SER A 231 -24.98 -2.25 -6.51
C SER A 231 -23.63 -2.12 -5.77
N ALA A 232 -22.77 -3.12 -5.85
CA ALA A 232 -21.58 -3.25 -5.00
C ALA A 232 -20.52 -2.15 -5.25
N CYS A 233 -20.34 -1.72 -6.50
CA CYS A 233 -19.32 -0.74 -6.91
C CYS A 233 -19.94 0.43 -7.70
N PRO A 234 -20.65 1.37 -7.01
CA PRO A 234 -21.53 2.31 -7.70
C PRO A 234 -20.80 3.50 -8.35
N THR A 235 -19.58 3.84 -7.93
CA THR A 235 -18.91 5.07 -8.38
C THR A 235 -17.48 4.84 -8.82
N CYS A 236 -16.87 5.85 -9.47
CA CYS A 236 -15.41 5.89 -9.58
C CYS A 236 -14.76 5.97 -8.20
N GLY A 237 -13.53 5.56 -8.11
CA GLY A 237 -12.75 5.53 -6.87
C GLY A 237 -12.10 4.18 -6.64
N SER A 238 -11.18 4.10 -5.69
CA SER A 238 -10.65 2.84 -5.15
C SER A 238 -11.72 2.11 -4.33
N CYS A 239 -11.41 0.97 -3.74
CA CYS A 239 -12.40 0.21 -2.96
C CYS A 239 -13.08 1.06 -1.87
N SER A 240 -14.33 0.75 -1.53
CA SER A 240 -15.07 1.44 -0.46
C SER A 240 -14.67 1.02 0.96
N GLY A 241 -13.92 -0.11 1.11
CA GLY A 241 -13.42 -0.62 2.38
C GLY A 241 -11.94 -0.29 2.63
N MET A 242 -11.40 -0.75 3.78
CA MET A 242 -9.98 -0.65 4.14
C MET A 242 -9.19 -1.81 3.49
N PHE A 243 -9.20 -1.84 2.16
CA PHE A 243 -8.43 -2.76 1.33
C PHE A 243 -7.05 -2.16 1.04
N THR A 244 -6.23 -2.81 0.24
CA THR A 244 -4.83 -2.38 0.02
C THR A 244 -4.72 -0.97 -0.55
N ALA A 245 -5.56 -0.61 -1.53
CA ALA A 245 -5.58 0.71 -2.16
C ALA A 245 -5.76 1.84 -1.12
N ASN A 246 -6.84 1.75 -0.34
CA ASN A 246 -7.14 2.75 0.68
C ASN A 246 -6.14 2.72 1.83
N SER A 247 -5.68 1.54 2.26
CA SER A 247 -4.62 1.44 3.27
C SER A 247 -3.38 2.21 2.82
N MET A 248 -2.89 2.01 1.61
CA MET A 248 -1.70 2.74 1.11
C MET A 248 -1.95 4.25 0.98
N ASN A 249 -3.14 4.68 0.53
CA ASN A 249 -3.50 6.09 0.46
C ASN A 249 -3.55 6.75 1.86
N CYS A 250 -4.01 6.02 2.87
CA CYS A 250 -4.00 6.44 4.27
C CYS A 250 -2.58 6.50 4.85
N LEU A 251 -1.73 5.51 4.51
CA LEU A 251 -0.34 5.46 4.99
C LEU A 251 0.51 6.60 4.42
N THR A 252 0.21 7.13 3.21
CA THR A 252 0.90 8.33 2.71
C THR A 252 0.60 9.58 3.54
N GLU A 253 -0.59 9.68 4.18
CA GLU A 253 -0.89 10.73 5.16
C GLU A 253 -0.03 10.55 6.43
N ALA A 254 0.05 9.33 6.97
CA ALA A 254 0.80 9.03 8.18
C ALA A 254 2.32 9.19 8.02
N ILE A 255 2.87 8.86 6.83
CA ILE A 255 4.27 9.13 6.49
C ILE A 255 4.54 10.64 6.41
N GLY A 256 3.52 11.45 6.11
CA GLY A 256 3.64 12.90 6.00
C GLY A 256 3.81 13.42 4.56
N LEU A 257 3.52 12.63 3.53
CA LEU A 257 3.69 12.99 2.11
C LEU A 257 2.39 13.34 1.39
N ALA A 258 1.22 13.22 2.05
CA ALA A 258 -0.08 13.52 1.49
C ALA A 258 -0.85 14.55 2.34
N LEU A 259 -1.92 15.09 1.76
CA LEU A 259 -2.80 16.06 2.41
C LEU A 259 -3.85 15.36 3.29
N PRO A 260 -4.38 16.03 4.33
CA PRO A 260 -5.46 15.48 5.16
C PRO A 260 -6.69 15.08 4.36
N GLY A 261 -7.21 13.88 4.64
CA GLY A 261 -8.35 13.32 3.93
C GLY A 261 -8.00 12.64 2.60
N ASN A 262 -6.72 12.57 2.24
CA ASN A 262 -6.26 11.91 1.01
C ASN A 262 -6.84 10.50 0.86
N GLY A 263 -6.82 9.69 1.91
CA GLY A 263 -7.29 8.31 1.90
C GLY A 263 -8.79 8.13 2.19
N THR A 264 -9.53 9.18 2.61
CA THR A 264 -10.86 8.97 3.19
C THR A 264 -12.01 9.74 2.55
N ILE A 265 -11.81 10.93 1.98
CA ILE A 265 -12.89 11.64 1.28
C ILE A 265 -13.16 10.96 -0.06
N VAL A 266 -14.44 10.64 -0.35
CA VAL A 266 -14.82 9.89 -1.55
C VAL A 266 -14.50 10.64 -2.85
N ALA A 267 -14.21 9.91 -3.92
CA ALA A 267 -13.80 10.44 -5.24
C ALA A 267 -14.83 11.39 -5.85
N THR A 268 -16.11 11.12 -5.61
CA THR A 268 -17.25 11.87 -6.15
C THR A 268 -17.51 13.19 -5.44
N HIS A 269 -16.98 13.39 -4.23
CA HIS A 269 -17.33 14.56 -3.42
C HIS A 269 -16.60 15.83 -3.88
N ALA A 270 -17.36 16.93 -4.06
CA ALA A 270 -16.87 18.22 -4.57
C ALA A 270 -15.68 18.80 -3.78
N TRP A 271 -15.66 18.63 -2.45
CA TRP A 271 -14.57 19.17 -1.62
C TRP A 271 -13.23 18.46 -1.85
N ARG A 272 -13.22 17.24 -2.41
CA ARG A 272 -11.98 16.59 -2.79
C ARG A 272 -11.17 17.37 -3.83
N LYS A 273 -11.84 18.15 -4.68
CA LYS A 273 -11.19 19.03 -5.65
C LYS A 273 -10.12 19.93 -5.01
N GLY A 274 -10.40 20.43 -3.80
CA GLY A 274 -9.47 21.27 -3.03
C GLY A 274 -8.14 20.61 -2.72
N LEU A 275 -8.10 19.26 -2.58
CA LEU A 275 -6.84 18.54 -2.36
C LEU A 275 -5.93 18.60 -3.58
N PHE A 276 -6.48 18.47 -4.79
CA PHE A 276 -5.72 18.58 -6.04
C PHE A 276 -5.21 20.00 -6.27
N GLU A 277 -6.05 21.00 -6.00
CA GLU A 277 -5.67 22.41 -6.08
C GLU A 277 -4.54 22.74 -5.09
N GLN A 278 -4.66 22.28 -3.85
CA GLN A 278 -3.64 22.48 -2.82
C GLN A 278 -2.34 21.74 -3.16
N ALA A 279 -2.40 20.48 -3.65
CA ALA A 279 -1.22 19.71 -4.02
C ALA A 279 -0.38 20.42 -5.11
N GLY A 280 -1.05 20.99 -6.12
CA GLY A 280 -0.39 21.76 -7.19
C GLY A 280 0.33 23.00 -6.68
N ARG A 281 -0.28 23.76 -5.73
CA ARG A 281 0.36 24.93 -5.11
C ARG A 281 1.49 24.55 -4.17
N LEU A 282 1.25 23.54 -3.32
CA LEU A 282 2.19 23.11 -2.29
C LEU A 282 3.49 22.56 -2.88
N VAL A 283 3.43 21.77 -3.95
CA VAL A 283 4.64 21.19 -4.56
C VAL A 283 5.59 22.28 -5.08
N VAL A 284 5.06 23.39 -5.61
CA VAL A 284 5.88 24.54 -6.06
C VAL A 284 6.52 25.25 -4.86
N GLU A 285 5.79 25.39 -3.75
CA GLU A 285 6.32 25.94 -2.50
C GLU A 285 7.47 25.07 -1.97
N LEU A 286 7.26 23.74 -1.82
CA LEU A 286 8.28 22.81 -1.36
C LEU A 286 9.51 22.81 -2.27
N CYS A 287 9.30 22.91 -3.60
CA CYS A 287 10.36 23.02 -4.58
C CYS A 287 11.22 24.27 -4.34
N ARG A 288 10.58 25.44 -4.11
CA ARG A 288 11.32 26.68 -3.78
C ARG A 288 12.04 26.59 -2.45
N ARG A 289 11.42 26.04 -1.42
CA ARG A 289 12.07 25.82 -0.11
C ARG A 289 13.36 25.04 -0.27
N TYR A 290 13.34 23.96 -1.03
CA TYR A 290 14.55 23.16 -1.26
C TYR A 290 15.60 23.89 -2.10
N TYR A 291 15.24 24.39 -3.29
CA TYR A 291 16.22 24.92 -4.24
C TYR A 291 16.61 26.38 -3.98
N GLU A 292 15.73 27.21 -3.41
CA GLU A 292 15.98 28.62 -3.20
C GLU A 292 16.33 28.98 -1.75
N GLN A 293 15.97 28.10 -0.77
CA GLN A 293 16.19 28.34 0.66
C GLN A 293 17.10 27.28 1.32
N ASP A 294 17.62 26.30 0.55
CA ASP A 294 18.46 25.18 1.03
C ASP A 294 17.77 24.35 2.13
N ASP A 295 16.43 24.24 2.09
CA ASP A 295 15.64 23.53 3.07
C ASP A 295 15.46 22.06 2.66
N ALA A 296 16.38 21.20 3.09
CA ALA A 296 16.31 19.76 2.82
C ALA A 296 15.24 19.02 3.64
N SER A 297 14.59 19.67 4.62
CA SER A 297 13.56 19.05 5.44
C SER A 297 12.32 18.62 4.64
N VAL A 298 12.09 19.26 3.48
CA VAL A 298 10.97 18.99 2.57
C VAL A 298 11.19 17.80 1.65
N LEU A 299 12.35 17.18 1.66
CA LEU A 299 12.67 16.03 0.82
C LEU A 299 12.00 14.75 1.35
N PRO A 300 11.55 13.83 0.47
CA PRO A 300 10.89 12.60 0.88
C PRO A 300 11.67 11.79 1.91
N ARG A 301 12.99 11.61 1.74
CA ARG A 301 13.82 10.86 2.68
C ARG A 301 14.05 11.58 4.02
N SER A 302 13.86 12.89 4.07
CA SER A 302 13.90 13.66 5.31
C SER A 302 12.60 13.54 6.10
N ILE A 303 11.49 13.33 5.41
CA ILE A 303 10.14 13.14 5.98
C ILE A 303 9.93 11.66 6.33
N ALA A 304 10.14 10.75 5.37
CA ALA A 304 9.96 9.31 5.52
C ALA A 304 11.14 8.67 6.28
N THR A 305 11.35 9.09 7.52
CA THR A 305 12.33 8.54 8.46
C THR A 305 11.87 7.19 9.01
N LYS A 306 12.73 6.49 9.77
CA LYS A 306 12.33 5.26 10.48
C LYS A 306 11.10 5.50 11.36
N SER A 307 11.08 6.59 12.14
CA SER A 307 9.93 6.96 12.97
C SER A 307 8.65 7.18 12.13
N ALA A 308 8.77 7.76 10.93
CA ALA A 308 7.62 7.96 10.05
C ALA A 308 7.08 6.62 9.50
N PHE A 309 7.95 5.67 9.15
CA PHE A 309 7.54 4.29 8.80
C PHE A 309 6.92 3.57 10.00
N GLU A 310 7.46 3.74 11.21
CA GLU A 310 6.87 3.19 12.44
C GLU A 310 5.50 3.81 12.74
N ASN A 311 5.32 5.12 12.56
CA ASN A 311 4.02 5.79 12.68
C ASN A 311 3.01 5.25 11.65
N ALA A 312 3.43 5.07 10.40
CA ALA A 312 2.58 4.50 9.36
C ALA A 312 2.16 3.06 9.70
N MET A 313 3.09 2.22 10.17
CA MET A 313 2.77 0.87 10.60
C MET A 313 1.89 0.85 11.85
N THR A 314 2.08 1.80 12.77
CA THR A 314 1.20 1.98 13.94
C THR A 314 -0.23 2.32 13.52
N LEU A 315 -0.41 3.22 12.54
CA LEU A 315 -1.71 3.49 11.95
C LEU A 315 -2.31 2.23 11.31
N ASP A 316 -1.51 1.50 10.53
CA ASP A 316 -1.97 0.32 9.79
C ASP A 316 -2.50 -0.78 10.74
N VAL A 317 -1.75 -1.03 11.81
CA VAL A 317 -2.14 -1.94 12.90
C VAL A 317 -3.41 -1.46 13.61
N ALA A 318 -3.52 -0.15 13.89
CA ALA A 318 -4.67 0.42 14.60
C ALA A 318 -5.95 0.43 13.75
N MET A 319 -5.85 0.55 12.44
CA MET A 319 -7.02 0.58 11.54
C MET A 319 -7.35 -0.78 10.91
N GLY A 320 -6.57 -1.84 11.22
CA GLY A 320 -6.75 -3.16 10.64
C GLY A 320 -6.61 -3.13 9.12
N GLY A 321 -5.53 -2.52 8.62
CA GLY A 321 -5.27 -2.36 7.19
C GLY A 321 -4.98 -3.69 6.48
N SER A 322 -4.51 -3.60 5.25
CA SER A 322 -4.21 -4.76 4.42
C SER A 322 -2.86 -5.40 4.80
N THR A 323 -2.77 -6.73 4.77
CA THR A 323 -1.48 -7.43 4.93
C THR A 323 -0.48 -7.08 3.82
N ASN A 324 -0.94 -6.63 2.64
CA ASN A 324 -0.08 -6.20 1.54
C ASN A 324 0.72 -4.92 1.87
N THR A 325 0.24 -4.08 2.79
CA THR A 325 0.97 -2.88 3.23
C THR A 325 2.33 -3.21 3.82
N VAL A 326 2.46 -4.37 4.46
CA VAL A 326 3.74 -4.90 4.97
C VAL A 326 4.76 -5.00 3.82
N LEU A 327 4.39 -5.63 2.69
CA LEU A 327 5.26 -5.74 1.52
C LEU A 327 5.61 -4.36 0.93
N HIS A 328 4.65 -3.44 0.95
CA HIS A 328 4.82 -2.13 0.32
C HIS A 328 5.65 -1.18 1.17
N LEU A 329 5.44 -1.16 2.50
CA LEU A 329 6.24 -0.34 3.41
C LEU A 329 7.69 -0.83 3.50
N LEU A 330 7.92 -2.15 3.54
CA LEU A 330 9.28 -2.70 3.52
C LEU A 330 10.01 -2.34 2.22
N ALA A 331 9.33 -2.42 1.06
CA ALA A 331 9.93 -2.02 -0.21
C ALA A 331 10.23 -0.52 -0.26
N ALA A 332 9.31 0.34 0.18
CA ALA A 332 9.53 1.78 0.21
C ALA A 332 10.65 2.18 1.20
N ALA A 333 10.72 1.53 2.37
CA ALA A 333 11.79 1.74 3.33
C ALA A 333 13.16 1.35 2.78
N GLN A 334 13.23 0.21 2.05
CA GLN A 334 14.46 -0.21 1.36
C GLN A 334 14.91 0.84 0.34
N GLU A 335 13.99 1.38 -0.49
CA GLU A 335 14.31 2.44 -1.46
C GLU A 335 14.73 3.75 -0.79
N ALA A 336 14.18 4.03 0.40
CA ALA A 336 14.59 5.18 1.22
C ALA A 336 15.96 4.98 1.89
N GLY A 337 16.48 3.76 1.96
CA GLY A 337 17.66 3.39 2.73
C GLY A 337 17.40 3.38 4.24
N VAL A 338 16.15 3.12 4.65
CA VAL A 338 15.72 3.05 6.05
C VAL A 338 15.71 1.61 6.53
N ASP A 339 16.36 1.33 7.65
CA ASP A 339 16.36 0.02 8.31
C ASP A 339 15.04 -0.19 9.07
N PHE A 340 14.00 -0.57 8.31
CA PHE A 340 12.68 -0.93 8.81
C PHE A 340 12.40 -2.39 8.44
N THR A 341 12.07 -3.23 9.42
CA THR A 341 12.09 -4.69 9.29
C THR A 341 10.83 -5.34 9.84
N MET A 342 10.66 -6.65 9.56
CA MET A 342 9.60 -7.48 10.15
C MET A 342 9.63 -7.46 11.69
N SER A 343 10.80 -7.35 12.30
CA SER A 343 10.92 -7.23 13.77
C SER A 343 10.33 -5.93 14.30
N ASP A 344 10.45 -4.83 13.56
CA ASP A 344 9.81 -3.56 13.92
C ASP A 344 8.28 -3.69 13.81
N ILE A 345 7.78 -4.36 12.78
CA ILE A 345 6.35 -4.61 12.58
C ILE A 345 5.78 -5.48 13.71
N ASP A 346 6.46 -6.57 14.08
CA ASP A 346 6.05 -7.41 15.21
C ASP A 346 6.02 -6.62 16.53
N ARG A 347 7.07 -5.84 16.81
CA ARG A 347 7.14 -4.99 18.00
C ARG A 347 5.98 -3.99 18.06
N ILE A 348 5.63 -3.36 16.94
CA ILE A 348 4.51 -2.41 16.84
C ILE A 348 3.19 -3.14 17.06
N SER A 349 2.97 -4.27 16.39
CA SER A 349 1.72 -5.02 16.45
C SER A 349 1.35 -5.51 17.86
N ARG A 350 2.35 -5.73 18.72
CA ARG A 350 2.14 -6.17 20.12
C ARG A 350 1.69 -5.07 21.08
N ARG A 351 1.88 -3.79 20.71
CA ARG A 351 1.61 -2.65 21.62
C ARG A 351 0.45 -1.77 21.17
N VAL A 352 0.07 -1.88 19.90
CA VAL A 352 -0.91 -0.99 19.27
C VAL A 352 -2.28 -1.69 19.24
N PRO A 353 -3.31 -1.13 19.90
CA PRO A 353 -4.65 -1.69 19.88
C PRO A 353 -5.34 -1.43 18.53
N CYS A 354 -6.36 -2.23 18.19
CA CYS A 354 -7.22 -1.99 17.04
C CYS A 354 -8.25 -0.91 17.39
N LEU A 355 -8.05 0.31 16.88
CA LEU A 355 -8.89 1.48 17.19
C LEU A 355 -9.98 1.75 16.15
N CYS A 356 -9.83 1.21 14.94
CA CYS A 356 -10.78 1.43 13.85
C CYS A 356 -11.04 0.12 13.12
N LYS A 357 -12.30 -0.13 12.74
CA LYS A 357 -12.68 -1.21 11.83
C LYS A 357 -13.55 -0.65 10.71
N ALA A 358 -13.22 -1.01 9.49
CA ALA A 358 -14.03 -0.79 8.30
C ALA A 358 -14.08 -2.07 7.48
N ALA A 359 -14.97 -2.17 6.50
CA ALA A 359 -15.05 -3.31 5.60
C ALA A 359 -13.65 -3.71 5.08
N PRO A 360 -13.28 -4.98 5.01
CA PRO A 360 -14.07 -6.19 5.24
C PRO A 360 -14.04 -6.71 6.70
N ALA A 361 -13.39 -5.97 7.64
CA ALA A 361 -13.30 -6.37 9.05
C ALA A 361 -14.63 -6.16 9.81
N THR A 362 -15.58 -5.45 9.22
CA THR A 362 -16.95 -5.24 9.66
C THR A 362 -17.82 -4.87 8.46
N ASP A 363 -19.09 -5.21 8.50
CA ASP A 363 -20.13 -4.78 7.56
C ASP A 363 -20.75 -3.40 7.91
N LYS A 364 -20.49 -2.92 9.14
CA LYS A 364 -21.09 -1.70 9.68
C LYS A 364 -20.51 -0.43 9.09
N TYR A 365 -19.20 -0.37 8.87
CA TYR A 365 -18.46 0.83 8.50
C TYR A 365 -17.66 0.65 7.22
N HIS A 366 -17.66 1.68 6.38
CA HIS A 366 -16.84 1.81 5.18
C HIS A 366 -15.91 3.02 5.30
N ILE A 367 -15.13 3.32 4.29
CA ILE A 367 -14.17 4.46 4.31
C ILE A 367 -14.90 5.80 4.51
N GLU A 368 -16.10 5.95 3.97
CA GLU A 368 -16.96 7.14 4.16
C GLU A 368 -17.29 7.38 5.64
N ASP A 369 -17.45 6.31 6.43
CA ASP A 369 -17.71 6.40 7.88
C ASP A 369 -16.43 6.76 8.65
N VAL A 370 -15.27 6.25 8.23
CA VAL A 370 -13.96 6.67 8.78
C VAL A 370 -13.75 8.16 8.52
N HIS A 371 -14.08 8.67 7.32
CA HIS A 371 -14.02 10.10 7.01
C HIS A 371 -14.88 10.91 7.97
N ARG A 372 -16.15 10.51 8.14
CA ARG A 372 -17.10 11.18 9.07
C ARG A 372 -16.59 11.20 10.52
N ALA A 373 -15.79 10.21 10.92
CA ALA A 373 -15.21 10.11 12.26
C ALA A 373 -13.90 10.91 12.45
N GLY A 374 -13.48 11.71 11.44
CA GLY A 374 -12.27 12.53 11.48
C GLY A 374 -11.12 11.99 10.63
N GLY A 375 -11.36 10.95 9.83
CA GLY A 375 -10.37 10.40 8.89
C GLY A 375 -9.12 9.87 9.57
N ILE A 376 -8.03 9.90 8.83
CA ILE A 376 -6.75 9.37 9.29
C ILE A 376 -6.16 10.20 10.43
N LEU A 377 -6.29 11.51 10.38
CA LEU A 377 -5.80 12.37 11.47
C LEU A 377 -6.61 12.21 12.76
N GLY A 378 -7.86 11.75 12.68
CA GLY A 378 -8.64 11.33 13.85
C GLY A 378 -8.08 10.06 14.50
N ILE A 379 -7.68 9.04 13.72
CA ILE A 379 -7.03 7.82 14.24
C ILE A 379 -5.65 8.17 14.81
N LEU A 380 -4.85 8.96 14.08
CA LEU A 380 -3.52 9.41 14.54
C LEU A 380 -3.61 10.27 15.80
N GLY A 381 -4.68 11.06 15.95
CA GLY A 381 -4.97 11.81 17.16
C GLY A 381 -5.19 10.91 18.38
N GLU A 382 -5.99 9.83 18.23
CA GLU A 382 -6.17 8.83 19.31
C GLU A 382 -4.88 8.09 19.63
N LEU A 383 -4.08 7.73 18.62
CA LEU A 383 -2.77 7.10 18.80
C LEU A 383 -1.77 8.05 19.49
N GLY A 384 -1.80 9.34 19.15
CA GLY A 384 -0.99 10.37 19.81
C GLY A 384 -1.34 10.53 21.29
N ARG A 385 -2.65 10.59 21.63
CA ARG A 385 -3.14 10.60 23.02
C ARG A 385 -2.76 9.34 23.81
N ALA A 386 -2.58 8.23 23.10
CA ALA A 386 -2.14 6.96 23.69
C ALA A 386 -0.61 6.83 23.83
N ASP A 387 0.16 7.84 23.43
CA ASP A 387 1.64 7.87 23.42
C ASP A 387 2.25 6.74 22.56
N LEU A 388 1.67 6.54 21.38
CA LEU A 388 2.08 5.47 20.44
C LEU A 388 2.78 6.00 19.18
N LEU A 389 2.91 7.33 19.01
CA LEU A 389 3.46 7.98 17.82
C LEU A 389 4.66 8.88 18.15
N ASP A 390 5.57 9.02 17.19
CA ASP A 390 6.54 10.12 17.17
C ASP A 390 5.93 11.33 16.45
N LEU A 391 5.41 12.28 17.20
CA LEU A 391 4.75 13.47 16.70
C LEU A 391 5.71 14.50 16.06
N SER A 392 7.01 14.32 16.22
CA SER A 392 8.05 15.20 15.65
C SER A 392 8.36 14.90 14.18
N CYS A 393 7.84 13.80 13.62
CA CYS A 393 8.04 13.44 12.22
C CYS A 393 7.60 14.56 11.28
N GLY A 394 8.38 14.81 10.23
CA GLY A 394 8.10 15.85 9.22
C GLY A 394 6.81 15.59 8.44
N ASN A 395 6.21 16.69 7.95
CA ASN A 395 4.99 16.63 7.15
C ASN A 395 5.01 17.72 6.07
N VAL A 396 4.55 17.40 4.87
CA VAL A 396 4.60 18.34 3.72
C VAL A 396 3.71 19.56 3.88
N HIS A 397 2.62 19.48 4.65
CA HIS A 397 1.63 20.57 4.74
C HIS A 397 1.61 21.32 6.08
N SER A 398 2.16 20.75 7.16
CA SER A 398 2.04 21.31 8.51
C SER A 398 3.37 21.36 9.29
N GLY A 399 4.49 21.08 8.65
CA GLY A 399 5.79 21.03 9.33
C GLY A 399 6.01 19.71 10.07
N THR A 400 5.20 19.39 11.08
CA THR A 400 5.26 18.12 11.83
C THR A 400 3.92 17.39 11.86
N LEU A 401 3.96 16.09 12.16
CA LEU A 401 2.76 15.28 12.38
C LEU A 401 1.92 15.80 13.55
N GLY A 402 2.57 16.24 14.63
CA GLY A 402 1.87 16.82 15.77
C GLY A 402 1.11 18.10 15.41
N GLU A 403 1.68 18.97 14.59
CA GLU A 403 1.00 20.16 14.06
C GLU A 403 -0.16 19.78 13.14
N ALA A 404 -0.01 18.76 12.30
CA ALA A 404 -1.09 18.25 11.46
C ALA A 404 -2.27 17.74 12.28
N ILE A 405 -2.00 16.93 13.33
CA ILE A 405 -3.02 16.43 14.25
C ILE A 405 -3.74 17.60 14.95
N ASN A 406 -2.99 18.57 15.48
CA ASN A 406 -3.60 19.74 16.15
C ASN A 406 -4.53 20.55 15.23
N GLN A 407 -4.24 20.61 13.94
CA GLN A 407 -5.05 21.35 12.96
C GLN A 407 -6.28 20.57 12.51
N TRP A 408 -6.23 19.23 12.45
CA TRP A 408 -7.22 18.41 11.75
C TRP A 408 -7.95 17.38 12.61
N ASP A 409 -7.44 17.01 13.79
CA ASP A 409 -8.16 16.07 14.65
C ASP A 409 -9.39 16.72 15.29
N ILE A 410 -10.57 16.36 14.79
CA ILE A 410 -11.85 16.90 15.25
C ILE A 410 -12.12 16.62 16.73
N ASN A 411 -11.58 15.55 17.29
CA ASN A 411 -11.71 15.21 18.70
C ASN A 411 -10.66 15.92 19.58
N GLY A 412 -9.58 16.39 18.96
CA GLY A 412 -8.54 17.21 19.58
C GLY A 412 -8.85 18.72 19.60
N GLY A 413 -10.03 19.13 19.12
CA GLY A 413 -10.43 20.54 19.10
C GLY A 413 -10.07 21.27 17.83
N ALA A 414 -9.87 20.57 16.71
CA ALA A 414 -9.67 21.19 15.40
C ALA A 414 -10.78 22.18 15.04
N GLY A 415 -10.41 23.25 14.33
CA GLY A 415 -11.29 24.36 14.00
C GLY A 415 -12.47 23.98 13.08
N GLU A 416 -13.40 24.94 12.90
CA GLU A 416 -14.63 24.75 12.13
C GLU A 416 -14.38 24.26 10.69
N ALA A 417 -13.29 24.70 10.06
CA ALA A 417 -12.92 24.29 8.70
C ALA A 417 -12.68 22.78 8.60
N ALA A 418 -11.94 22.19 9.55
CA ALA A 418 -11.72 20.75 9.61
C ALA A 418 -13.01 19.98 9.91
N GLN A 419 -13.82 20.47 10.88
CA GLN A 419 -15.11 19.87 11.19
C GLN A 419 -16.06 19.90 9.98
N LYS A 420 -16.08 20.99 9.20
CA LYS A 420 -16.84 21.05 7.97
C LYS A 420 -16.33 20.05 6.94
N PHE A 421 -15.01 19.96 6.74
CA PHE A 421 -14.40 19.06 5.76
C PHE A 421 -14.76 17.60 6.02
N PHE A 422 -14.73 17.13 7.26
CA PHE A 422 -15.07 15.76 7.62
C PHE A 422 -16.59 15.47 7.59
N ARG A 423 -17.44 16.44 7.29
CA ARG A 423 -18.87 16.22 7.00
C ARG A 423 -19.15 15.82 5.55
N ALA A 424 -18.14 15.75 4.68
CA ALA A 424 -18.35 15.27 3.32
C ALA A 424 -18.98 13.87 3.34
N ALA A 425 -20.12 13.72 2.68
CA ALA A 425 -20.90 12.49 2.68
C ALA A 425 -21.02 11.92 1.26
N PRO A 426 -21.19 10.59 1.11
CA PRO A 426 -21.53 10.01 -0.17
C PRO A 426 -22.86 10.55 -0.69
N GLY A 427 -22.93 10.86 -1.99
CA GLY A 427 -24.15 11.34 -2.62
C GLY A 427 -25.15 10.25 -2.94
N GLY A 428 -24.68 8.99 -3.03
CA GLY A 428 -25.53 7.83 -3.32
C GLY A 428 -26.01 7.73 -4.76
N ILE A 429 -25.38 8.47 -5.68
CA ILE A 429 -25.72 8.47 -7.11
C ILE A 429 -24.60 7.77 -7.89
N PRO A 430 -24.88 6.66 -8.60
CA PRO A 430 -23.89 5.98 -9.42
C PRO A 430 -23.28 6.92 -10.47
N THR A 431 -21.95 7.04 -10.51
CA THR A 431 -21.26 7.94 -11.42
C THR A 431 -19.77 7.62 -11.55
N THR A 432 -19.19 7.91 -12.70
CA THR A 432 -17.75 7.89 -12.94
C THR A 432 -17.12 9.30 -12.94
N VAL A 433 -17.90 10.32 -12.59
CA VAL A 433 -17.47 11.72 -12.65
C VAL A 433 -16.99 12.17 -11.27
N ALA A 434 -15.71 12.58 -11.20
CA ALA A 434 -15.14 13.15 -9.99
C ALA A 434 -15.85 14.46 -9.59
N PHE A 435 -15.94 14.72 -8.28
CA PHE A 435 -16.43 15.98 -7.71
C PHE A 435 -17.89 16.33 -8.07
N SER A 436 -18.67 15.35 -8.52
CA SER A 436 -20.04 15.56 -9.02
C SER A 436 -21.11 15.63 -7.92
N GLN A 437 -20.73 15.40 -6.66
CA GLN A 437 -21.66 15.32 -5.53
C GLN A 437 -21.18 16.20 -4.38
N ASP A 438 -22.11 16.76 -3.60
CA ASP A 438 -21.83 17.70 -2.51
C ASP A 438 -22.63 17.40 -1.22
N ALA A 439 -23.13 16.19 -1.06
CA ALA A 439 -23.87 15.76 0.11
C ALA A 439 -23.03 15.90 1.40
N THR A 440 -23.69 16.20 2.51
CA THR A 440 -23.02 16.36 3.81
C THR A 440 -23.73 15.63 4.92
N PHE A 441 -22.94 15.01 5.82
CA PHE A 441 -23.48 14.46 7.07
C PHE A 441 -24.00 15.58 7.97
N LEU A 442 -25.13 15.37 8.61
CA LEU A 442 -25.70 16.33 9.59
C LEU A 442 -24.81 16.46 10.81
N THR A 443 -24.19 15.36 11.25
CA THR A 443 -23.32 15.31 12.41
C THR A 443 -22.07 14.49 12.11
N LEU A 444 -20.95 14.84 12.73
CA LEU A 444 -19.75 14.02 12.78
C LEU A 444 -19.94 12.81 13.71
N ASP A 445 -19.16 11.78 13.54
CA ASP A 445 -19.03 10.68 14.50
C ASP A 445 -17.93 11.03 15.51
N MET A 446 -18.35 11.59 16.64
CA MET A 446 -17.46 11.97 17.76
C MET A 446 -17.39 10.89 18.85
N ASP A 447 -18.12 9.77 18.69
CA ASP A 447 -18.17 8.70 19.68
C ASP A 447 -16.90 7.84 19.61
N ARG A 448 -16.04 8.01 20.61
CA ARG A 448 -14.80 7.25 20.77
C ARG A 448 -14.97 5.98 21.61
N GLN A 449 -16.16 5.69 22.08
CA GLN A 449 -16.45 4.47 22.83
C GLN A 449 -17.05 3.38 21.95
N THR A 450 -18.04 3.72 21.13
CA THR A 450 -18.80 2.73 20.32
C THR A 450 -18.82 3.07 18.82
N GLY A 451 -18.26 4.22 18.43
CA GLY A 451 -18.20 4.69 17.06
C GLY A 451 -17.24 3.94 16.16
N CYS A 452 -17.02 4.50 14.95
CA CYS A 452 -16.12 3.93 13.95
C CYS A 452 -14.66 3.98 14.42
N ILE A 453 -14.21 5.13 14.90
CA ILE A 453 -12.88 5.33 15.50
C ILE A 453 -13.06 5.34 17.02
N ARG A 454 -12.30 4.52 17.74
CA ARG A 454 -12.37 4.38 19.18
C ARG A 454 -11.10 4.86 19.86
N ASP A 455 -11.21 5.24 21.14
CA ASP A 455 -10.04 5.49 21.98
C ASP A 455 -9.40 4.17 22.45
N LYS A 456 -8.21 4.27 23.07
CA LYS A 456 -7.46 3.11 23.55
C LYS A 456 -8.21 2.27 24.59
N ALA A 457 -9.02 2.91 25.46
CA ALA A 457 -9.76 2.20 26.51
C ALA A 457 -10.92 1.37 25.93
N HIS A 458 -11.49 1.80 24.82
CA HIS A 458 -12.64 1.18 24.16
C HIS A 458 -12.26 0.51 22.82
N ALA A 459 -10.98 0.24 22.59
CA ALA A 459 -10.49 -0.42 21.37
C ALA A 459 -11.29 -1.67 21.02
N TYR A 460 -11.42 -1.96 19.74
CA TYR A 460 -12.06 -3.20 19.25
C TYR A 460 -11.35 -4.46 19.75
N SER A 461 -10.03 -4.40 19.88
CA SER A 461 -9.20 -5.38 20.56
C SER A 461 -7.95 -4.68 21.12
N GLN A 462 -7.44 -5.16 22.25
CA GLN A 462 -6.18 -4.65 22.82
C GLN A 462 -4.96 -5.19 22.06
N ASP A 463 -5.09 -6.29 21.34
CA ASP A 463 -4.15 -6.73 20.33
C ASP A 463 -4.45 -6.05 18.98
N GLY A 464 -3.41 -5.76 18.20
CA GLY A 464 -3.55 -4.97 16.98
C GLY A 464 -4.37 -5.64 15.88
N GLY A 465 -4.75 -4.86 14.86
CA GLY A 465 -5.49 -5.36 13.70
C GLY A 465 -4.65 -6.21 12.73
N LEU A 466 -3.32 -6.24 12.92
CA LEU A 466 -2.37 -7.10 12.22
C LEU A 466 -1.42 -7.75 13.22
N ALA A 467 -1.00 -9.00 12.97
CA ALA A 467 -0.02 -9.69 13.82
C ALA A 467 0.97 -10.51 12.99
N VAL A 468 2.21 -10.60 13.51
CA VAL A 468 3.25 -11.49 12.97
C VAL A 468 3.25 -12.77 13.80
N LEU A 469 3.18 -13.93 13.15
CA LEU A 469 3.31 -15.22 13.81
C LEU A 469 4.63 -15.90 13.41
N TYR A 470 5.20 -16.66 14.32
CA TYR A 470 6.45 -17.40 14.14
C TYR A 470 6.29 -18.86 14.52
N GLY A 471 7.15 -19.72 14.01
CA GLY A 471 7.20 -21.13 14.35
C GLY A 471 7.92 -21.94 13.27
N ASN A 472 7.88 -23.26 13.38
CA ASN A 472 8.55 -24.12 12.40
C ASN A 472 7.94 -24.04 10.98
N LEU A 473 6.68 -23.55 10.84
CA LEU A 473 6.05 -23.27 9.54
C LEU A 473 6.45 -21.92 8.93
N ALA A 474 6.88 -20.97 9.76
CA ALA A 474 7.27 -19.63 9.32
C ALA A 474 8.38 -19.09 10.23
N GLU A 475 9.61 -19.59 10.05
CA GLU A 475 10.75 -19.23 10.88
C GLU A 475 11.11 -17.75 10.81
N LYS A 476 10.89 -17.11 9.64
CA LYS A 476 11.10 -15.67 9.42
C LYS A 476 9.81 -14.86 9.57
N GLY A 477 8.72 -15.51 9.98
CA GLY A 477 7.42 -14.90 10.22
C GLY A 477 6.42 -15.08 9.09
N CYS A 478 5.15 -14.89 9.45
CA CYS A 478 4.00 -14.77 8.55
C CYS A 478 3.03 -13.75 9.13
N ILE A 479 2.06 -13.28 8.33
CA ILE A 479 1.17 -12.17 8.69
C ILE A 479 -0.27 -12.65 8.75
N VAL A 480 -1.00 -12.22 9.80
CA VAL A 480 -2.44 -12.40 9.93
C VAL A 480 -3.13 -11.04 10.14
N LYS A 481 -4.26 -10.81 9.46
CA LYS A 481 -5.14 -9.66 9.68
C LYS A 481 -6.12 -9.99 10.81
N THR A 482 -5.72 -9.74 12.05
CA THR A 482 -6.48 -10.07 13.27
C THR A 482 -7.79 -9.28 13.37
N ALA A 483 -7.85 -8.06 12.82
CA ALA A 483 -9.08 -7.25 12.78
C ALA A 483 -10.27 -7.96 12.11
N GLY A 484 -10.01 -8.88 11.18
CA GLY A 484 -11.02 -9.67 10.47
C GLY A 484 -11.23 -11.07 11.02
N VAL A 485 -10.57 -11.46 12.11
CA VAL A 485 -10.65 -12.79 12.74
C VAL A 485 -11.60 -12.74 13.95
N ASP A 486 -12.54 -13.68 14.03
CA ASP A 486 -13.35 -13.87 15.21
C ASP A 486 -12.46 -14.34 16.37
N GLU A 487 -12.58 -13.74 17.56
CA GLU A 487 -11.73 -14.06 18.72
C GLU A 487 -11.79 -15.54 19.12
N SER A 488 -12.88 -16.23 18.85
CA SER A 488 -13.00 -17.68 19.07
C SER A 488 -12.04 -18.51 18.23
N GLN A 489 -11.50 -17.95 17.15
CA GLN A 489 -10.51 -18.58 16.26
C GLN A 489 -9.05 -18.15 16.55
N TRP A 490 -8.81 -17.28 17.52
CA TRP A 490 -7.44 -16.81 17.81
C TRP A 490 -6.51 -17.92 18.30
N VAL A 491 -7.06 -18.97 18.89
CA VAL A 491 -6.37 -20.24 19.15
C VAL A 491 -7.10 -21.31 18.35
N PHE A 492 -6.41 -21.88 17.37
CA PHE A 492 -7.00 -22.83 16.43
C PHE A 492 -6.08 -24.02 16.20
N THR A 493 -6.63 -25.21 16.19
CA THR A 493 -5.92 -26.45 15.82
C THR A 493 -6.75 -27.17 14.79
N GLY A 494 -6.13 -27.52 13.66
CA GLY A 494 -6.83 -28.20 12.57
C GLY A 494 -5.94 -29.14 11.76
N ARG A 495 -6.56 -29.87 10.85
CA ARG A 495 -5.86 -30.77 9.92
C ARG A 495 -5.54 -30.06 8.63
N ALA A 496 -4.34 -30.24 8.13
CA ALA A 496 -3.91 -29.69 6.86
C ALA A 496 -4.69 -30.30 5.69
N ARG A 497 -5.21 -29.44 4.81
CA ARG A 497 -5.68 -29.74 3.46
C ARG A 497 -4.75 -29.06 2.49
N VAL A 498 -3.91 -29.83 1.79
CA VAL A 498 -2.79 -29.31 1.03
C VAL A 498 -3.19 -29.13 -0.43
N PHE A 499 -2.95 -27.93 -0.94
CA PHE A 499 -3.17 -27.53 -2.33
C PHE A 499 -1.90 -26.89 -2.92
N GLU A 500 -1.62 -27.26 -4.15
CA GLU A 500 -0.39 -26.82 -4.83
C GLU A 500 -0.55 -25.50 -5.60
N SER A 501 -1.77 -24.94 -5.61
CA SER A 501 -2.10 -23.66 -6.24
C SER A 501 -3.39 -23.07 -5.68
N GLN A 502 -3.64 -21.79 -5.99
CA GLN A 502 -4.92 -21.15 -5.72
C GLN A 502 -6.07 -21.86 -6.43
N GLU A 503 -5.85 -22.24 -7.69
CA GLU A 503 -6.86 -22.88 -8.55
C GLU A 503 -7.30 -24.21 -7.97
N ASP A 504 -6.35 -25.07 -7.55
CA ASP A 504 -6.62 -26.35 -6.88
C ASP A 504 -7.36 -26.15 -5.55
N ALA A 505 -6.97 -25.11 -4.78
CA ALA A 505 -7.66 -24.77 -3.53
C ALA A 505 -9.12 -24.33 -3.76
N VAL A 506 -9.36 -23.50 -4.78
CA VAL A 506 -10.71 -23.08 -5.17
C VAL A 506 -11.56 -24.27 -5.56
N GLU A 507 -11.05 -25.15 -6.42
CA GLU A 507 -11.73 -26.37 -6.83
C GLU A 507 -12.01 -27.28 -5.62
N GLY A 508 -11.04 -27.42 -4.72
CA GLY A 508 -11.17 -28.22 -3.51
C GLY A 508 -12.21 -27.69 -2.53
N ILE A 509 -12.29 -26.37 -2.35
CA ILE A 509 -13.30 -25.73 -1.47
C ILE A 509 -14.70 -25.90 -2.05
N LEU A 510 -14.87 -25.58 -3.33
CA LEU A 510 -16.18 -25.71 -4.01
C LEU A 510 -16.63 -27.17 -4.13
N GLY A 511 -15.70 -28.10 -4.31
CA GLY A 511 -15.93 -29.54 -4.40
C GLY A 511 -16.02 -30.27 -3.06
N ASP A 512 -16.19 -29.54 -1.94
CA ASP A 512 -16.38 -30.10 -0.58
C ASP A 512 -15.22 -30.96 -0.05
N ARG A 513 -13.99 -30.80 -0.59
CA ARG A 513 -12.76 -31.44 -0.05
C ARG A 513 -12.33 -30.82 1.28
N VAL A 514 -12.76 -29.57 1.57
CA VAL A 514 -12.48 -28.84 2.81
C VAL A 514 -13.69 -28.95 3.74
N GLN A 515 -13.43 -29.28 4.99
CA GLN A 515 -14.45 -29.48 6.02
C GLN A 515 -14.18 -28.56 7.23
N ALA A 516 -15.20 -28.34 8.07
CA ALA A 516 -15.06 -27.61 9.31
C ALA A 516 -13.95 -28.21 10.18
N GLY A 517 -13.05 -27.37 10.68
CA GLY A 517 -11.87 -27.76 11.46
C GLY A 517 -10.59 -27.97 10.64
N ASP A 518 -10.64 -27.79 9.32
CA ASP A 518 -9.46 -27.91 8.48
C ASP A 518 -8.63 -26.63 8.43
N VAL A 519 -7.32 -26.78 8.16
CA VAL A 519 -6.40 -25.72 7.78
C VAL A 519 -6.04 -25.88 6.31
N VAL A 520 -6.54 -25.01 5.48
CA VAL A 520 -6.25 -24.98 4.03
C VAL A 520 -4.82 -24.47 3.83
N ILE A 521 -3.94 -25.30 3.29
CA ILE A 521 -2.56 -24.95 2.97
C ILE A 521 -2.46 -24.71 1.47
N ILE A 522 -2.12 -23.48 1.05
CA ILE A 522 -1.84 -23.18 -0.36
C ILE A 522 -0.36 -22.83 -0.45
N ARG A 523 0.41 -23.62 -1.18
CA ARG A 523 1.86 -23.45 -1.27
C ARG A 523 2.35 -23.22 -2.69
N TYR A 524 3.61 -22.76 -2.82
CA TYR A 524 4.20 -22.33 -4.08
C TYR A 524 3.49 -21.16 -4.77
N GLU A 525 2.91 -20.27 -3.99
CA GLU A 525 2.33 -19.00 -4.43
C GLU A 525 3.18 -17.78 -4.00
N GLY A 526 4.33 -18.03 -3.37
CA GLY A 526 5.32 -17.02 -3.03
C GLY A 526 6.09 -16.49 -4.24
N PRO A 527 6.98 -15.51 -4.05
CA PRO A 527 7.67 -14.82 -5.15
C PRO A 527 8.46 -15.73 -6.08
N LYS A 528 9.06 -16.80 -5.57
CA LYS A 528 9.87 -17.76 -6.32
C LYS A 528 9.04 -18.94 -6.84
N GLY A 529 8.18 -19.50 -5.99
CA GLY A 529 7.35 -20.66 -6.34
C GLY A 529 6.19 -20.31 -7.26
N GLY A 530 5.62 -19.11 -7.10
CA GLY A 530 4.53 -18.57 -7.93
C GLY A 530 4.90 -17.20 -8.49
N PRO A 531 5.73 -17.12 -9.57
CA PRO A 531 6.13 -15.84 -10.13
C PRO A 531 4.96 -14.89 -10.36
N GLY A 532 5.12 -13.64 -9.91
CA GLY A 532 4.02 -12.67 -9.84
C GLY A 532 3.30 -12.65 -8.49
N MET A 533 3.49 -13.66 -7.63
CA MET A 533 2.91 -13.76 -6.27
C MET A 533 1.47 -13.27 -6.24
N GLN A 534 0.58 -14.00 -6.97
CA GLN A 534 -0.81 -13.59 -7.16
C GLN A 534 -1.51 -13.33 -5.82
N GLU A 535 -2.35 -12.30 -5.81
CA GLU A 535 -3.18 -11.96 -4.66
C GLU A 535 -4.42 -12.85 -4.64
N MET A 536 -4.65 -13.54 -3.53
CA MET A 536 -5.74 -14.50 -3.43
C MET A 536 -6.90 -13.91 -2.62
N LEU A 537 -8.11 -13.92 -3.20
CA LEU A 537 -9.36 -13.54 -2.54
C LEU A 537 -10.43 -14.64 -2.65
N TYR A 538 -10.47 -15.33 -3.77
CA TYR A 538 -11.48 -16.36 -4.03
C TYR A 538 -11.47 -17.50 -2.99
N PRO A 539 -10.34 -18.08 -2.57
CA PRO A 539 -10.36 -19.12 -1.54
C PRO A 539 -11.03 -18.65 -0.25
N THR A 540 -10.79 -17.41 0.17
CA THR A 540 -11.38 -16.86 1.40
C THR A 540 -12.87 -16.55 1.24
N SER A 541 -13.28 -16.03 0.07
CA SER A 541 -14.67 -15.72 -0.25
C SER A 541 -15.50 -17.01 -0.35
N TYR A 542 -14.94 -18.07 -0.94
CA TYR A 542 -15.63 -19.36 -1.08
C TYR A 542 -15.72 -20.14 0.23
N LEU A 543 -14.72 -20.05 1.12
CA LEU A 543 -14.89 -20.56 2.49
C LEU A 543 -16.06 -19.88 3.20
N LYS A 544 -16.25 -18.57 2.98
CA LYS A 544 -17.41 -17.85 3.54
C LYS A 544 -18.73 -18.29 2.93
N SER A 545 -18.83 -18.38 1.59
CA SER A 545 -20.05 -18.80 0.90
C SER A 545 -20.49 -20.20 1.29
N LYS A 546 -19.52 -21.08 1.58
CA LYS A 546 -19.77 -22.46 2.11
C LYS A 546 -20.07 -22.49 3.61
N GLY A 547 -20.11 -21.35 4.32
CA GLY A 547 -20.30 -21.30 5.77
C GLY A 547 -19.08 -21.74 6.60
N LEU A 548 -17.93 -21.93 5.97
CA LEU A 548 -16.69 -22.41 6.62
C LEU A 548 -15.81 -21.30 7.15
N GLY A 549 -16.12 -20.03 6.90
CA GLY A 549 -15.27 -18.87 7.21
C GLY A 549 -14.94 -18.69 8.71
N LYS A 550 -15.73 -19.27 9.61
CA LYS A 550 -15.50 -19.25 11.08
C LYS A 550 -15.06 -20.60 11.65
N THR A 551 -14.86 -21.62 10.81
CA THR A 551 -14.53 -22.98 11.26
C THR A 551 -13.30 -23.56 10.60
N CYS A 552 -12.71 -22.84 9.63
CA CYS A 552 -11.47 -23.21 8.95
C CYS A 552 -10.43 -22.09 9.11
N ALA A 553 -9.16 -22.47 8.96
CA ALA A 553 -8.05 -21.55 8.77
C ALA A 553 -7.46 -21.69 7.36
N LEU A 554 -6.75 -20.67 6.88
CA LEU A 554 -6.05 -20.70 5.61
C LEU A 554 -4.63 -20.17 5.80
N PHE A 555 -3.62 -20.90 5.29
CA PHE A 555 -2.21 -20.57 5.42
C PHE A 555 -1.48 -20.71 4.08
N THR A 556 -0.65 -19.74 3.72
CA THR A 556 0.07 -19.71 2.44
C THR A 556 1.41 -19.00 2.51
N ASP A 557 2.32 -19.37 1.61
CA ASP A 557 3.55 -18.63 1.30
C ASP A 557 3.31 -17.48 0.29
N GLY A 558 2.13 -17.46 -0.34
CA GLY A 558 1.64 -16.36 -1.15
C GLY A 558 1.06 -15.22 -0.31
N ARG A 559 0.16 -14.42 -0.91
CA ARG A 559 -0.51 -13.29 -0.26
C ARG A 559 -2.02 -13.30 -0.47
N PHE A 560 -2.72 -12.68 0.47
CA PHE A 560 -4.16 -12.50 0.39
C PHE A 560 -4.52 -11.06 0.09
N SER A 561 -5.70 -10.87 -0.51
CA SER A 561 -6.29 -9.55 -0.72
C SER A 561 -6.55 -8.84 0.61
N GLY A 562 -6.48 -7.50 0.61
CA GLY A 562 -6.98 -6.68 1.71
C GLY A 562 -8.48 -6.88 2.00
N GLY A 563 -9.23 -7.40 1.02
CA GLY A 563 -10.63 -7.81 1.16
C GLY A 563 -10.86 -9.15 1.88
N SER A 564 -9.81 -9.90 2.19
CA SER A 564 -9.92 -11.18 2.90
C SER A 564 -10.33 -10.99 4.35
N SER A 565 -11.11 -11.92 4.87
CA SER A 565 -11.53 -11.98 6.28
C SER A 565 -11.65 -13.43 6.74
N GLY A 566 -11.68 -13.66 8.07
CA GLY A 566 -11.52 -14.97 8.69
C GLY A 566 -10.07 -15.23 9.07
N LEU A 567 -9.77 -16.43 9.59
CA LEU A 567 -8.41 -16.81 10.01
C LEU A 567 -7.53 -17.12 8.78
N VAL A 568 -6.96 -16.05 8.22
CA VAL A 568 -6.20 -16.08 6.98
C VAL A 568 -4.78 -15.58 7.24
N ILE A 569 -3.78 -16.43 7.00
CA ILE A 569 -2.38 -16.20 7.34
C ILE A 569 -1.54 -16.32 6.07
N GLY A 570 -0.90 -15.25 5.66
CA GLY A 570 -0.08 -15.19 4.44
C GLY A 570 1.37 -14.84 4.69
N HIS A 571 2.12 -14.75 3.59
CA HIS A 571 3.53 -14.36 3.58
C HIS A 571 4.42 -15.30 4.41
N ALA A 572 4.10 -16.61 4.45
CA ALA A 572 4.93 -17.58 5.16
C ALA A 572 6.38 -17.54 4.65
N SER A 573 7.31 -17.30 5.55
CA SER A 573 8.72 -17.17 5.19
C SER A 573 9.59 -18.06 6.08
N PRO A 574 10.50 -18.87 5.47
CA PRO A 574 10.75 -19.04 4.03
C PRO A 574 9.57 -19.68 3.27
N GLU A 575 9.38 -19.28 1.99
CA GLU A 575 8.39 -19.90 1.12
C GLU A 575 8.77 -21.36 0.77
N ALA A 576 7.83 -22.16 0.26
CA ALA A 576 8.07 -23.54 -0.12
C ALA A 576 9.24 -23.67 -1.11
N ALA A 577 9.29 -22.82 -2.14
CA ALA A 577 10.35 -22.83 -3.15
C ALA A 577 11.74 -22.39 -2.63
N GLU A 578 11.81 -21.78 -1.45
CA GLU A 578 13.05 -21.46 -0.72
C GLU A 578 13.41 -22.51 0.35
N GLY A 579 12.74 -23.65 0.35
CA GLY A 579 12.99 -24.73 1.30
C GLY A 579 12.27 -24.56 2.64
N GLY A 580 11.26 -23.70 2.69
CA GLY A 580 10.42 -23.49 3.87
C GLY A 580 9.63 -24.75 4.25
N THR A 581 9.37 -24.94 5.55
CA THR A 581 8.67 -26.10 6.09
C THR A 581 7.24 -26.24 5.55
N ILE A 582 6.62 -25.17 5.07
CA ILE A 582 5.32 -25.24 4.38
C ILE A 582 5.35 -26.22 3.19
N GLY A 583 6.50 -26.34 2.49
CA GLY A 583 6.72 -27.29 1.40
C GLY A 583 6.78 -28.75 1.86
N LEU A 584 6.90 -29.02 3.16
CA LEU A 584 6.99 -30.36 3.77
C LEU A 584 5.69 -30.79 4.46
N VAL A 585 4.66 -29.92 4.49
CA VAL A 585 3.35 -30.27 5.05
C VAL A 585 2.72 -31.36 4.21
N GLU A 586 2.22 -32.40 4.86
CA GLU A 586 1.47 -33.49 4.22
C GLU A 586 -0.01 -33.43 4.60
N GLU A 587 -0.85 -34.03 3.76
CA GLU A 587 -2.30 -34.11 3.96
C GLU A 587 -2.64 -34.73 5.31
N GLY A 588 -3.46 -34.05 6.11
CA GLY A 588 -3.90 -34.51 7.42
C GLY A 588 -2.97 -34.19 8.59
N ASP A 589 -1.79 -33.56 8.34
CA ASP A 589 -0.92 -33.07 9.41
C ASP A 589 -1.67 -32.10 10.34
N THR A 590 -1.33 -32.10 11.62
CA THR A 590 -1.90 -31.16 12.59
C THR A 590 -1.18 -29.84 12.57
N ILE A 591 -1.93 -28.75 12.39
CA ILE A 591 -1.45 -27.36 12.45
C ILE A 591 -2.02 -26.67 13.68
N GLU A 592 -1.16 -26.05 14.46
CA GLU A 592 -1.50 -25.26 15.64
C GLU A 592 -1.26 -23.78 15.37
N ILE A 593 -2.27 -22.94 15.60
CA ILE A 593 -2.24 -21.48 15.44
C ILE A 593 -2.60 -20.87 16.78
N ASP A 594 -1.77 -19.94 17.28
CA ASP A 594 -1.97 -19.24 18.54
C ASP A 594 -1.60 -17.76 18.34
N ILE A 595 -2.59 -16.94 17.99
CA ILE A 595 -2.41 -15.51 17.72
C ILE A 595 -1.93 -14.76 18.98
N PRO A 596 -2.53 -14.94 20.17
CA PRO A 596 -2.04 -14.30 21.40
C PRO A 596 -0.56 -14.56 21.69
N ASN A 597 -0.09 -15.78 21.47
CA ASN A 597 1.32 -16.14 21.70
C ASN A 597 2.19 -15.99 20.44
N ARG A 598 1.65 -15.41 19.35
CA ARG A 598 2.37 -15.20 18.09
C ARG A 598 3.01 -16.47 17.52
N ARG A 599 2.29 -17.59 17.58
CA ARG A 599 2.82 -18.90 17.20
C ARG A 599 2.02 -19.52 16.07
N ILE A 600 2.72 -20.14 15.12
CA ILE A 600 2.19 -21.09 14.15
C ILE A 600 3.09 -22.32 14.10
N HIS A 601 2.51 -23.52 14.19
CA HIS A 601 3.32 -24.73 14.36
C HIS A 601 2.74 -25.92 13.63
N LEU A 602 3.60 -26.64 12.93
CA LEU A 602 3.35 -27.98 12.41
C LEU A 602 3.68 -29.01 13.50
N ALA A 603 2.66 -29.68 14.02
CA ALA A 603 2.80 -30.64 15.11
C ALA A 603 3.29 -32.00 14.60
N VAL A 604 4.43 -32.01 13.96
CA VAL A 604 5.14 -33.19 13.45
C VAL A 604 6.52 -33.23 14.11
N GLY A 605 6.95 -34.42 14.55
CA GLY A 605 8.24 -34.57 15.24
C GLY A 605 9.43 -34.22 14.35
N ASP A 606 10.47 -33.64 14.95
CA ASP A 606 11.67 -33.15 14.23
C ASP A 606 12.32 -34.23 13.36
N THR A 607 12.33 -35.51 13.83
CA THR A 607 12.87 -36.63 13.07
C THR A 607 12.10 -36.84 11.76
N VAL A 608 10.76 -36.80 11.82
CA VAL A 608 9.91 -36.96 10.63
C VAL A 608 10.09 -35.78 9.67
N LEU A 609 10.20 -34.56 10.20
CA LEU A 609 10.47 -33.37 9.38
C LEU A 609 11.84 -33.46 8.69
N ALA A 610 12.85 -33.97 9.40
CA ALA A 610 14.17 -34.19 8.82
C ALA A 610 14.13 -35.26 7.71
N GLU A 611 13.38 -36.36 7.89
CA GLU A 611 13.16 -37.37 6.87
C GLU A 611 12.44 -36.82 5.64
N ARG A 612 11.35 -36.05 5.82
CA ARG A 612 10.65 -35.38 4.73
C ARG A 612 11.57 -34.42 3.96
N ARG A 613 12.39 -33.65 4.68
CA ARG A 613 13.36 -32.70 4.09
C ARG A 613 14.41 -33.45 3.29
N ALA A 614 14.94 -34.57 3.79
CA ALA A 614 15.88 -35.40 3.07
C ALA A 614 15.26 -36.03 1.81
N ALA A 615 14.01 -36.50 1.90
CA ALA A 615 13.26 -37.01 0.75
C ALA A 615 13.01 -35.95 -0.31
N MET A 616 12.67 -34.71 0.12
CA MET A 616 12.50 -33.56 -0.78
C MET A 616 13.82 -33.23 -1.49
N GLN A 617 14.95 -33.18 -0.76
CA GLN A 617 16.27 -32.88 -1.32
C GLN A 617 16.74 -33.96 -2.30
N ALA A 618 16.38 -35.22 -2.06
CA ALA A 618 16.72 -36.35 -2.93
C ALA A 618 16.07 -36.28 -4.33
N ARG A 619 15.05 -35.38 -4.52
CA ARG A 619 14.46 -35.10 -5.84
C ARG A 619 15.40 -34.31 -6.77
N GLY A 620 16.56 -33.87 -6.31
CA GLY A 620 17.55 -33.12 -7.10
C GLY A 620 17.02 -31.83 -7.64
N GLU A 621 17.05 -31.60 -8.94
CA GLU A 621 16.57 -30.37 -9.58
C GLU A 621 15.05 -30.16 -9.45
N GLN A 622 14.30 -31.20 -9.17
CA GLN A 622 12.86 -31.13 -8.92
C GLN A 622 12.51 -30.83 -7.45
N ALA A 623 13.53 -30.76 -6.58
CA ALA A 623 13.32 -30.40 -5.19
C ALA A 623 12.82 -28.95 -5.06
N TRP A 624 11.82 -28.74 -4.19
CA TRP A 624 11.26 -27.41 -3.91
C TRP A 624 10.68 -26.69 -5.13
N GLN A 625 10.28 -27.45 -6.16
CA GLN A 625 9.61 -26.90 -7.33
C GLN A 625 8.10 -27.10 -7.21
N PRO A 626 7.28 -26.15 -7.68
CA PRO A 626 5.85 -26.37 -7.82
C PRO A 626 5.56 -27.54 -8.78
N VAL A 627 4.40 -28.13 -8.65
CA VAL A 627 3.87 -29.01 -9.69
C VAL A 627 3.71 -28.24 -11.00
N ASP A 628 3.77 -28.96 -12.12
CA ASP A 628 3.60 -28.32 -13.42
C ASP A 628 2.23 -27.68 -13.54
N ARG A 629 2.16 -26.41 -13.93
CA ARG A 629 0.96 -25.59 -13.98
C ARG A 629 0.86 -24.91 -15.34
N GLU A 630 -0.35 -24.93 -15.92
CA GLU A 630 -0.65 -24.16 -17.12
C GLU A 630 -0.80 -22.66 -16.81
N ARG A 631 0.30 -21.99 -16.48
CA ARG A 631 0.34 -20.55 -16.25
C ARG A 631 1.14 -19.84 -17.31
N VAL A 632 0.50 -18.87 -17.97
CA VAL A 632 1.20 -17.94 -18.88
C VAL A 632 1.68 -16.75 -18.05
N VAL A 633 2.96 -16.75 -17.73
CA VAL A 633 3.62 -15.63 -17.06
C VAL A 633 4.36 -14.75 -18.05
N SER A 634 4.46 -13.46 -17.72
CA SER A 634 5.25 -12.51 -18.50
C SER A 634 6.71 -12.94 -18.57
N GLN A 635 7.35 -12.75 -19.75
CA GLN A 635 8.81 -12.93 -19.88
C GLN A 635 9.62 -11.94 -19.02
N ALA A 636 8.98 -10.90 -18.49
CA ALA A 636 9.59 -9.96 -17.56
C ALA A 636 9.65 -10.49 -16.11
N LEU A 637 8.85 -11.49 -15.79
CA LEU A 637 8.86 -12.21 -14.52
C LEU A 637 9.81 -13.39 -14.56
#